data_b057fa029acf61df69b4ea17f4486f4d
#
_entry.id   b057fa029acf61df69b4ea17f4486f4d
#
_cell.length_a   1.000
_cell.length_b   1.000
_cell.length_c   1.000
_cell.angle_alpha   90.00
_cell.angle_beta   90.00
_cell.angle_gamma   90.00
#
_symmetry.space_group_name_H-M   'P 1'
#
loop_
_entity.id
_entity.type
_entity.pdbx_description
1 polymer ?
#
loop_
_entity_poly.entity_id
_entity_poly.type
_entity_poly.pdbx_seq_one_letter_code
_entity_poly.pdbx_strand_id
1 'polypeptide(L)'
;MKVKKDRKKYMLAGAALMVVLAAAGLIGVLLGGLLSGEDNPNLALGKGVKATCDSVEQEALSAAMAIDGNDADRTSRWSSENNREDASHFIQLEFPEEISVSFVVLKWERANAVSYALESSVDGTAYETLAAFETAPELLRQEIVLKKPVQTRFLRLSTYEVSKESVDYSDLYQNVSLYEFEVYGDKPTAYKLETPVIIKAAEGGRKLVLPETPDGFRVTLIGADLEQVIGADGTVYDTIQGKDVTVGYLVEDTRGREETREVSFLVHVPAADAVPEEVQSDAGEADDALENEQADVEVALAEDGQGAVNACPGWVIPSIAEWKGGRGSFYLEESARIIVDMDSRPYGKEEKTDPAGGHNVKTGESAEADAQTVWDVAELLSERCGKDRDFQKRLPVLEGTEEDVKPGDIYLGYAQEENGLGREGYTCEITDKCVIKAETATGIRWGTVTLMQMLFTDWNEGKTAPQGYIRDYPLYEVRGFGIDVARKAVSLDVLYTMMETMSWYKMNDLAIHLNDNEILATSGLTGSAEQAMTAESAFRLESGVLGVQAEGDYPTPQEYAYTKEELAQFITTAKTYGVTVVPEIDTPAHSLSITKRYPDYALRTSGESVDQIDLGNGKAVALAEEIWREALDEESGAFREAKIVNIGMDEYYGDGEQYRQYLTRINKQAQEAGKTVRLWGSLSNMGGTTVPSPENLQMNIWSTDWADPQEMYEAGYSLINMQNNHLYIIPGGGYDYLDCRELYENWAPNRFYDYNRTETIPAYSPQMLGAAYMIWNDMCGSLDIGISEYDLYVRFLEPLGVLSVKLWGADRIASDLEWQTGRMEQLGAEELAVEPYYTVNMKVRLEENPAESNKPQIIAEGDCAYGKWAFYAVEPETGKVGFTREGRTYIFDYTLPKGEWVYLKVEGEAGVTKLYAGGESFFLGEEKEVDSLGSGEPFEEHATFVFPLQRVGEQTGSFDGELELYMGGNGGGALHADPLQ
;
A
#
# COMPACT_ATOMS: atom_id res chain seq x y z
N MET A 1 -1.42 -36.00 -54.04
CA MET A 1 -2.78 -36.54 -53.85
C MET A 1 -2.97 -37.24 -52.47
N LYS A 2 -1.95 -37.34 -51.61
CA LYS A 2 -2.05 -37.89 -50.24
C LYS A 2 -2.38 -36.85 -49.18
N VAL A 3 -2.01 -35.60 -49.38
CA VAL A 3 -2.20 -34.54 -48.37
C VAL A 3 -3.66 -34.05 -48.27
N LYS A 4 -4.51 -34.26 -49.25
CA LYS A 4 -5.93 -33.84 -49.22
C LYS A 4 -6.85 -34.82 -48.46
N LYS A 5 -6.38 -36.06 -48.16
CA LYS A 5 -7.21 -37.08 -47.52
C LYS A 5 -7.12 -37.00 -45.98
N ASP A 6 -6.02 -36.49 -45.46
CA ASP A 6 -5.83 -36.39 -44.02
C ASP A 6 -6.53 -35.14 -43.43
N ARG A 7 -6.57 -34.03 -44.13
CA ARG A 7 -7.34 -32.82 -43.66
C ARG A 7 -8.84 -33.09 -43.47
N LYS A 8 -9.44 -33.96 -44.28
CA LYS A 8 -10.85 -34.33 -44.09
C LYS A 8 -11.10 -35.25 -42.87
N LYS A 9 -10.08 -36.02 -42.46
CA LYS A 9 -10.14 -36.85 -41.28
C LYS A 9 -10.04 -36.07 -39.98
N TYR A 10 -9.21 -35.05 -39.98
CA TYR A 10 -9.06 -34.13 -38.82
C TYR A 10 -10.25 -33.16 -38.71
N MET A 11 -10.83 -32.68 -39.80
CA MET A 11 -12.07 -31.91 -39.78
C MET A 11 -13.27 -32.72 -39.28
N LEU A 12 -13.38 -34.03 -39.66
CA LEU A 12 -14.45 -34.90 -39.15
C LEU A 12 -14.25 -35.34 -37.70
N ALA A 13 -12.99 -35.42 -37.22
CA ALA A 13 -12.69 -35.70 -35.83
C ALA A 13 -12.92 -34.46 -34.96
N GLY A 14 -12.57 -33.27 -35.43
CA GLY A 14 -12.85 -31.98 -34.73
C GLY A 14 -14.34 -31.70 -34.62
N ALA A 15 -15.10 -31.92 -35.71
CA ALA A 15 -16.58 -31.79 -35.70
C ALA A 15 -17.26 -32.83 -34.81
N ALA A 16 -16.73 -34.04 -34.72
CA ALA A 16 -17.26 -35.08 -33.82
C ALA A 16 -16.92 -34.74 -32.33
N LEU A 17 -15.77 -34.16 -32.04
CA LEU A 17 -15.37 -33.72 -30.69
C LEU A 17 -16.21 -32.52 -30.23
N MET A 18 -16.47 -31.57 -31.11
CA MET A 18 -17.36 -30.43 -30.83
C MET A 18 -18.82 -30.86 -30.60
N VAL A 19 -19.30 -31.85 -31.31
CA VAL A 19 -20.65 -32.41 -31.09
C VAL A 19 -20.71 -33.17 -29.78
N VAL A 20 -19.63 -33.84 -29.37
CA VAL A 20 -19.56 -34.56 -28.08
C VAL A 20 -19.42 -33.56 -26.92
N LEU A 21 -18.68 -32.49 -27.07
CA LEU A 21 -18.55 -31.41 -26.05
C LEU A 21 -19.86 -30.61 -25.94
N ALA A 22 -20.52 -30.29 -27.06
CA ALA A 22 -21.85 -29.70 -27.05
C ALA A 22 -22.93 -30.62 -26.45
N ALA A 23 -22.84 -31.93 -26.68
CA ALA A 23 -23.74 -32.91 -26.06
C ALA A 23 -23.42 -33.12 -24.57
N ALA A 24 -22.18 -33.03 -24.17
CA ALA A 24 -21.80 -33.10 -22.76
C ALA A 24 -22.23 -31.81 -22.01
N GLY A 25 -22.11 -30.65 -22.62
CA GLY A 25 -22.64 -29.38 -22.10
C GLY A 25 -24.18 -29.40 -21.98
N LEU A 26 -24.87 -29.87 -23.00
CA LEU A 26 -26.34 -30.04 -22.96
C LEU A 26 -26.82 -31.11 -21.96
N ILE A 27 -26.03 -32.15 -21.71
CA ILE A 27 -26.32 -33.19 -20.72
C ILE A 27 -26.01 -32.66 -19.32
N GLY A 28 -24.99 -31.80 -19.15
CA GLY A 28 -24.67 -31.09 -17.90
C GLY A 28 -25.81 -30.14 -17.50
N VAL A 29 -26.28 -29.33 -18.44
CA VAL A 29 -27.42 -28.40 -18.24
C VAL A 29 -28.74 -29.14 -18.02
N LEU A 30 -28.95 -30.29 -18.69
CA LEU A 30 -30.15 -31.12 -18.48
C LEU A 30 -30.12 -32.00 -17.21
N LEU A 31 -28.94 -32.33 -16.69
CA LEU A 31 -28.77 -33.05 -15.42
C LEU A 31 -28.67 -32.09 -14.22
N GLY A 32 -28.13 -30.89 -14.40
CA GLY A 32 -28.16 -29.81 -13.40
C GLY A 32 -29.58 -29.38 -13.06
N GLY A 33 -30.41 -29.13 -14.06
CA GLY A 33 -31.83 -28.77 -13.88
C GLY A 33 -32.77 -29.92 -13.42
N LEU A 34 -32.25 -31.18 -13.30
CA LEU A 34 -33.02 -32.31 -12.79
C LEU A 34 -32.62 -32.75 -11.37
N LEU A 35 -31.57 -32.14 -10.79
CA LEU A 35 -31.04 -32.52 -9.48
C LEU A 35 -30.99 -31.35 -8.45
N SER A 36 -31.18 -30.11 -8.88
CA SER A 36 -31.39 -28.94 -8.00
C SER A 36 -32.91 -28.72 -7.90
N GLY A 37 -33.47 -28.97 -6.77
CA GLY A 37 -34.81 -28.51 -6.42
C GLY A 37 -34.73 -27.01 -6.14
N GLU A 38 -34.46 -26.17 -7.15
CA GLU A 38 -34.55 -24.72 -7.03
C GLU A 38 -36.01 -24.32 -6.88
N ASP A 39 -36.40 -23.90 -5.69
CA ASP A 39 -37.73 -23.34 -5.42
C ASP A 39 -37.97 -21.99 -6.13
N ASN A 40 -36.90 -21.32 -6.66
CA ASN A 40 -36.99 -20.02 -7.33
C ASN A 40 -35.92 -19.87 -8.44
N PRO A 41 -36.13 -20.53 -9.62
CA PRO A 41 -35.13 -20.47 -10.69
C PRO A 41 -35.02 -19.10 -11.34
N ASN A 42 -33.81 -18.78 -11.87
CA ASN A 42 -33.65 -17.60 -12.73
C ASN A 42 -34.50 -17.76 -14.00
N LEU A 43 -35.57 -16.98 -14.09
CA LEU A 43 -36.54 -17.05 -15.20
C LEU A 43 -35.95 -16.59 -16.54
N ALA A 44 -34.87 -15.78 -16.53
CA ALA A 44 -34.20 -15.32 -17.73
C ALA A 44 -33.51 -16.47 -18.49
N LEU A 45 -33.07 -17.54 -17.77
CA LEU A 45 -32.53 -18.77 -18.38
C LEU A 45 -33.61 -19.71 -18.94
N GLY A 46 -34.88 -19.32 -18.81
CA GLY A 46 -36.02 -20.13 -19.21
C GLY A 46 -36.05 -20.42 -20.71
N LYS A 47 -36.45 -21.63 -21.07
CA LYS A 47 -36.54 -22.03 -22.48
C LYS A 47 -37.48 -21.13 -23.27
N GLY A 48 -36.95 -20.45 -24.28
CA GLY A 48 -37.74 -19.61 -25.19
C GLY A 48 -37.74 -18.14 -24.79
N VAL A 49 -37.05 -17.75 -23.73
CA VAL A 49 -36.73 -16.35 -23.42
C VAL A 49 -35.82 -15.80 -24.51
N LYS A 50 -36.06 -14.57 -24.92
CA LYS A 50 -35.26 -13.85 -25.91
C LYS A 50 -34.80 -12.55 -25.34
N ALA A 51 -33.50 -12.26 -25.48
CA ALA A 51 -32.95 -10.95 -25.23
C ALA A 51 -32.78 -10.19 -26.55
N THR A 52 -33.12 -8.90 -26.54
CA THR A 52 -32.94 -7.97 -27.68
C THR A 52 -32.43 -6.64 -27.13
N CYS A 53 -31.70 -5.91 -27.93
CA CYS A 53 -31.16 -4.59 -27.58
C CYS A 53 -31.30 -3.62 -28.76
N ASP A 54 -31.06 -2.34 -28.49
CA ASP A 54 -31.01 -1.31 -29.54
C ASP A 54 -29.73 -1.39 -30.38
N SER A 55 -28.60 -1.72 -29.73
CA SER A 55 -27.28 -1.73 -30.33
C SER A 55 -26.34 -2.75 -29.69
N VAL A 56 -25.25 -3.09 -30.39
CA VAL A 56 -24.16 -3.93 -29.90
C VAL A 56 -22.82 -3.35 -30.33
N GLU A 57 -21.82 -3.37 -29.44
CA GLU A 57 -20.46 -2.97 -29.75
C GLU A 57 -19.82 -3.91 -30.80
N GLN A 58 -20.01 -5.19 -30.61
CA GLN A 58 -19.56 -6.26 -31.49
C GLN A 58 -20.61 -7.36 -31.59
N GLU A 59 -20.62 -8.11 -32.70
CA GLU A 59 -21.59 -9.21 -32.91
C GLU A 59 -21.51 -10.30 -31.81
N ALA A 60 -20.32 -10.49 -31.22
CA ALA A 60 -20.09 -11.43 -30.13
C ALA A 60 -20.69 -10.97 -28.78
N LEU A 61 -20.82 -9.66 -28.56
CA LEU A 61 -21.32 -9.05 -27.34
C LEU A 61 -22.82 -8.72 -27.42
N SER A 62 -23.60 -9.72 -27.81
CA SER A 62 -25.03 -9.56 -28.09
C SER A 62 -25.88 -9.66 -26.81
N ALA A 63 -27.10 -9.12 -26.85
CA ALA A 63 -28.04 -9.21 -25.74
C ALA A 63 -28.25 -10.63 -25.18
N ALA A 64 -28.06 -11.68 -26.00
CA ALA A 64 -28.20 -13.05 -25.55
C ALA A 64 -27.13 -13.50 -24.56
N MET A 65 -25.96 -12.83 -24.56
CA MET A 65 -24.89 -13.09 -23.61
C MET A 65 -25.22 -12.62 -22.19
N ALA A 66 -26.14 -11.69 -22.03
CA ALA A 66 -26.60 -11.24 -20.71
C ALA A 66 -27.69 -12.13 -20.08
N ILE A 67 -28.01 -13.24 -20.66
CA ILE A 67 -28.95 -14.25 -20.15
C ILE A 67 -28.47 -15.69 -20.46
N ASP A 68 -27.19 -15.93 -20.50
CA ASP A 68 -26.63 -17.26 -20.78
C ASP A 68 -26.18 -18.01 -19.52
N GLY A 69 -26.20 -17.35 -18.36
CA GLY A 69 -25.82 -17.90 -17.06
C GLY A 69 -24.30 -18.00 -16.87
N ASN A 70 -23.53 -17.23 -17.63
CA ASN A 70 -22.07 -17.26 -17.60
C ASN A 70 -21.49 -15.86 -17.32
N ASP A 71 -21.35 -15.52 -16.06
CA ASP A 71 -20.71 -14.29 -15.59
C ASP A 71 -19.21 -14.45 -15.31
N ALA A 72 -18.69 -15.69 -15.41
CA ALA A 72 -17.28 -15.99 -15.21
C ALA A 72 -16.40 -15.70 -16.45
N ASP A 73 -17.02 -15.60 -17.65
CA ASP A 73 -16.32 -15.30 -18.90
C ASP A 73 -16.54 -13.83 -19.28
N ARG A 74 -15.51 -13.00 -19.16
CA ARG A 74 -15.55 -11.56 -19.50
C ARG A 74 -16.01 -11.29 -20.94
N THR A 75 -15.94 -12.24 -21.82
CA THR A 75 -16.46 -12.13 -23.19
C THR A 75 -17.94 -12.47 -23.29
N SER A 76 -18.55 -13.07 -22.25
CA SER A 76 -19.98 -13.38 -22.19
C SER A 76 -20.74 -12.23 -21.53
N ARG A 77 -20.99 -11.19 -22.30
CA ARG A 77 -21.77 -10.03 -21.86
C ARG A 77 -22.46 -9.34 -23.02
N TRP A 78 -23.51 -8.60 -22.74
CA TRP A 78 -24.00 -7.59 -23.66
C TRP A 78 -23.19 -6.32 -23.52
N SER A 79 -22.81 -5.69 -24.65
CA SER A 79 -22.22 -4.34 -24.65
C SER A 79 -22.87 -3.53 -25.76
N SER A 80 -23.39 -2.34 -25.44
CA SER A 80 -24.01 -1.44 -26.41
C SER A 80 -22.96 -0.82 -27.34
N GLU A 81 -23.39 -0.26 -28.48
CA GLU A 81 -22.53 0.52 -29.34
C GLU A 81 -21.99 1.76 -28.61
N ASN A 82 -20.71 2.03 -28.81
CA ASN A 82 -20.09 3.25 -28.29
C ASN A 82 -20.51 4.46 -29.12
N ASN A 83 -21.52 5.19 -28.66
CA ASN A 83 -22.05 6.34 -29.35
C ASN A 83 -21.90 7.61 -28.51
N ARG A 84 -21.02 8.51 -28.94
CA ARG A 84 -20.74 9.79 -28.26
C ARG A 84 -21.89 10.81 -28.29
N GLU A 85 -22.83 10.66 -29.21
CA GLU A 85 -23.92 11.60 -29.40
C GLU A 85 -25.21 11.20 -28.64
N ASP A 86 -25.36 9.89 -28.33
CA ASP A 86 -26.53 9.35 -27.63
C ASP A 86 -26.11 8.23 -26.70
N ALA A 87 -26.18 8.48 -25.41
CA ALA A 87 -25.86 7.53 -24.35
C ALA A 87 -27.10 6.71 -23.90
N SER A 88 -28.22 6.83 -24.62
CA SER A 88 -29.45 6.12 -24.30
C SER A 88 -29.46 4.76 -24.98
N HIS A 89 -29.43 3.69 -24.18
CA HIS A 89 -29.45 2.32 -24.68
C HIS A 89 -30.52 1.51 -23.97
N PHE A 90 -30.90 0.35 -24.54
CA PHE A 90 -31.72 -0.62 -23.81
C PHE A 90 -31.36 -2.06 -24.12
N ILE A 91 -31.55 -2.92 -23.11
CA ILE A 91 -31.67 -4.35 -23.27
C ILE A 91 -33.03 -4.82 -22.78
N GLN A 92 -33.68 -5.73 -23.52
CA GLN A 92 -35.04 -6.20 -23.27
C GLN A 92 -35.12 -7.70 -23.33
N LEU A 93 -35.78 -8.30 -22.34
CA LEU A 93 -36.15 -9.69 -22.29
C LEU A 93 -37.60 -9.88 -22.73
N GLU A 94 -37.89 -10.83 -23.64
CA GLU A 94 -39.22 -11.30 -24.00
C GLU A 94 -39.42 -12.71 -23.48
N PHE A 95 -40.37 -12.89 -22.59
CA PHE A 95 -40.76 -14.18 -22.06
C PHE A 95 -41.82 -14.85 -22.99
N PRO A 96 -41.81 -16.19 -23.13
CA PRO A 96 -42.80 -16.91 -24.00
C PRO A 96 -44.23 -16.74 -23.51
N GLU A 97 -44.46 -16.50 -22.24
CA GLU A 97 -45.74 -16.27 -21.58
C GLU A 97 -45.64 -15.15 -20.53
N GLU A 98 -46.73 -14.68 -19.98
CA GLU A 98 -46.71 -13.74 -18.84
C GLU A 98 -46.15 -14.47 -17.61
N ILE A 99 -45.17 -13.82 -16.95
CA ILE A 99 -44.53 -14.29 -15.75
C ILE A 99 -44.79 -13.34 -14.58
N SER A 100 -44.68 -13.83 -13.38
CA SER A 100 -44.66 -13.02 -12.17
C SER A 100 -43.20 -12.69 -11.82
N VAL A 101 -42.87 -11.42 -11.70
CA VAL A 101 -41.55 -10.94 -11.32
C VAL A 101 -41.59 -10.24 -9.98
N SER A 102 -40.76 -10.61 -9.05
CA SER A 102 -40.63 -9.97 -7.73
C SER A 102 -39.24 -9.45 -7.47
N PHE A 103 -38.24 -9.97 -8.17
CA PHE A 103 -36.83 -9.68 -7.92
C PHE A 103 -36.01 -9.75 -9.21
N VAL A 104 -35.07 -8.82 -9.38
CA VAL A 104 -34.17 -8.76 -10.53
C VAL A 104 -32.75 -8.53 -10.02
N VAL A 105 -31.78 -9.22 -10.62
CA VAL A 105 -30.36 -8.97 -10.38
C VAL A 105 -29.72 -8.52 -11.69
N LEU A 106 -29.03 -7.41 -11.64
CA LEU A 106 -28.21 -6.89 -12.74
C LEU A 106 -26.74 -7.07 -12.36
N LYS A 107 -25.99 -7.83 -13.15
CA LYS A 107 -24.54 -7.95 -13.01
C LYS A 107 -23.89 -7.09 -14.08
N TRP A 108 -23.48 -5.91 -13.65
CA TRP A 108 -22.89 -4.90 -14.51
C TRP A 108 -21.44 -5.24 -14.86
N GLU A 109 -21.03 -4.85 -16.05
CA GLU A 109 -19.65 -4.65 -16.38
C GLU A 109 -19.23 -3.23 -15.96
N ARG A 110 -17.95 -2.90 -15.99
CA ARG A 110 -17.43 -1.58 -15.61
C ARG A 110 -18.08 -0.41 -16.37
N ALA A 111 -18.44 -0.63 -17.64
CA ALA A 111 -19.21 0.31 -18.43
C ALA A 111 -20.69 0.26 -18.00
N ASN A 112 -21.04 0.90 -16.90
CA ASN A 112 -22.39 0.93 -16.34
C ASN A 112 -23.10 2.26 -16.58
N ALA A 113 -24.36 2.37 -16.14
CA ALA A 113 -25.17 3.57 -16.30
C ALA A 113 -25.30 4.32 -14.97
N VAL A 114 -25.31 5.67 -15.04
CA VAL A 114 -25.66 6.56 -13.91
C VAL A 114 -27.16 6.77 -13.82
N SER A 115 -27.81 7.03 -14.94
CA SER A 115 -29.27 7.18 -14.98
C SER A 115 -29.88 6.05 -15.79
N TYR A 116 -30.75 5.26 -15.16
CA TYR A 116 -31.37 4.09 -15.80
C TYR A 116 -32.67 3.69 -15.12
N ALA A 117 -33.49 2.90 -15.82
CA ALA A 117 -34.76 2.38 -15.30
C ALA A 117 -35.01 0.94 -15.70
N LEU A 118 -35.57 0.18 -14.77
CA LEU A 118 -36.17 -1.11 -15.03
C LEU A 118 -37.64 -0.92 -15.36
N GLU A 119 -38.09 -1.42 -16.48
CA GLU A 119 -39.45 -1.21 -17.02
C GLU A 119 -40.07 -2.58 -17.37
N SER A 120 -41.40 -2.63 -17.30
CA SER A 120 -42.15 -3.84 -17.67
C SER A 120 -43.26 -3.51 -18.69
N SER A 121 -43.60 -4.53 -19.49
CA SER A 121 -44.72 -4.43 -20.43
C SER A 121 -45.36 -5.80 -20.66
N VAL A 122 -46.66 -5.82 -20.86
CA VAL A 122 -47.43 -7.04 -21.22
C VAL A 122 -47.47 -7.24 -22.73
N ASP A 123 -47.45 -6.13 -23.49
CA ASP A 123 -47.67 -6.15 -24.96
C ASP A 123 -46.41 -5.77 -25.79
N GLY A 124 -45.34 -5.35 -25.08
CA GLY A 124 -44.09 -4.91 -25.69
C GLY A 124 -44.13 -3.52 -26.35
N THR A 125 -45.22 -2.75 -26.13
CA THR A 125 -45.40 -1.45 -26.74
C THR A 125 -45.52 -0.32 -25.72
N ALA A 126 -46.22 -0.56 -24.62
CA ALA A 126 -46.38 0.39 -23.52
C ALA A 126 -45.62 -0.14 -22.29
N TYR A 127 -44.69 0.64 -21.78
CA TYR A 127 -43.83 0.28 -20.64
C TYR A 127 -44.19 1.09 -19.40
N GLU A 128 -44.18 0.42 -18.26
CA GLU A 128 -44.34 1.04 -16.93
C GLU A 128 -43.02 0.87 -16.18
N THR A 129 -42.52 1.96 -15.59
CA THR A 129 -41.29 1.97 -14.79
C THR A 129 -41.55 1.24 -13.47
N LEU A 130 -40.74 0.23 -13.19
CA LEU A 130 -40.73 -0.55 -11.96
C LEU A 130 -39.80 0.03 -10.91
N ALA A 131 -38.60 0.46 -11.36
CA ALA A 131 -37.58 1.15 -10.55
C ALA A 131 -36.79 2.10 -11.44
N ALA A 132 -36.37 3.23 -10.89
CA ALA A 132 -35.53 4.20 -11.58
C ALA A 132 -34.37 4.63 -10.64
N PHE A 133 -33.20 4.88 -11.22
CA PHE A 133 -31.97 5.21 -10.53
C PHE A 133 -31.34 6.43 -11.21
N GLU A 134 -30.78 7.33 -10.41
CA GLU A 134 -30.10 8.56 -10.85
C GLU A 134 -28.62 8.58 -10.40
N THR A 135 -28.12 7.45 -9.94
CA THR A 135 -26.71 7.24 -9.54
C THR A 135 -26.24 5.90 -10.07
N ALA A 136 -24.94 5.78 -10.35
CA ALA A 136 -24.33 4.50 -10.70
C ALA A 136 -24.57 3.46 -9.59
N PRO A 137 -24.64 2.16 -9.91
CA PRO A 137 -24.76 1.12 -8.90
C PRO A 137 -23.51 1.12 -8.01
N GLU A 138 -23.69 1.06 -6.70
CA GLU A 138 -22.59 0.99 -5.73
C GLU A 138 -21.79 -0.33 -5.87
N LEU A 139 -22.45 -1.39 -6.29
CA LEU A 139 -21.88 -2.70 -6.56
C LEU A 139 -22.22 -3.14 -7.98
N LEU A 140 -21.31 -3.84 -8.65
CA LEU A 140 -21.57 -4.41 -9.99
C LEU A 140 -22.70 -5.43 -9.97
N ARG A 141 -22.94 -6.12 -8.87
CA ARG A 141 -24.10 -6.94 -8.64
C ARG A 141 -25.18 -6.12 -7.94
N GLN A 142 -26.14 -5.64 -8.70
CA GLN A 142 -27.27 -4.84 -8.19
C GLN A 142 -28.54 -5.67 -8.03
N GLU A 143 -29.12 -5.64 -6.86
CA GLU A 143 -30.36 -6.30 -6.54
C GLU A 143 -31.55 -5.32 -6.54
N ILE A 144 -32.60 -5.63 -7.32
CA ILE A 144 -33.80 -4.80 -7.42
C ILE A 144 -34.99 -5.59 -6.90
N VAL A 145 -35.41 -5.31 -5.66
CA VAL A 145 -36.59 -5.92 -5.05
C VAL A 145 -37.83 -5.08 -5.36
N LEU A 146 -38.77 -5.68 -6.07
CA LEU A 146 -40.03 -4.96 -6.41
C LEU A 146 -40.94 -4.89 -5.18
N LYS A 147 -41.60 -3.72 -5.00
CA LYS A 147 -42.53 -3.51 -3.88
C LYS A 147 -43.70 -4.50 -3.84
N LYS A 148 -44.08 -5.02 -4.98
CA LYS A 148 -45.10 -6.09 -5.18
C LYS A 148 -44.76 -6.88 -6.45
N PRO A 149 -45.18 -8.18 -6.54
CA PRO A 149 -45.03 -8.93 -7.76
C PRO A 149 -45.71 -8.24 -8.94
N VAL A 150 -45.02 -8.25 -10.09
CA VAL A 150 -45.53 -7.64 -11.34
C VAL A 150 -45.72 -8.71 -12.38
N GLN A 151 -46.90 -8.80 -12.96
CA GLN A 151 -47.16 -9.67 -14.09
C GLN A 151 -46.69 -8.99 -15.37
N THR A 152 -45.79 -9.62 -16.08
CA THR A 152 -45.18 -9.05 -17.27
C THR A 152 -44.78 -10.10 -18.29
N ARG A 153 -44.69 -9.71 -19.55
CA ARG A 153 -44.13 -10.52 -20.62
C ARG A 153 -42.81 -9.92 -21.14
N PHE A 154 -42.60 -8.64 -20.92
CA PHE A 154 -41.37 -7.98 -21.33
C PHE A 154 -40.78 -7.22 -20.15
N LEU A 155 -39.49 -7.44 -19.91
CA LEU A 155 -38.66 -6.61 -19.01
C LEU A 155 -37.63 -5.87 -19.83
N ARG A 156 -37.44 -4.57 -19.53
CA ARG A 156 -36.49 -3.73 -20.23
C ARG A 156 -35.64 -2.98 -19.16
N LEU A 157 -34.35 -3.00 -19.36
CA LEU A 157 -33.42 -2.07 -18.73
C LEU A 157 -33.15 -0.97 -19.74
N SER A 158 -33.57 0.25 -19.45
CA SER A 158 -33.32 1.44 -20.27
C SER A 158 -32.30 2.31 -19.55
N THR A 159 -31.25 2.72 -20.24
CA THR A 159 -30.20 3.59 -19.71
C THR A 159 -30.27 4.94 -20.37
N TYR A 160 -30.01 6.01 -19.65
CA TYR A 160 -30.15 7.39 -20.12
C TYR A 160 -28.87 8.19 -20.02
N GLU A 161 -28.00 7.85 -19.08
CA GLU A 161 -26.71 8.47 -18.88
C GLU A 161 -25.70 7.42 -18.41
N VAL A 162 -24.53 7.39 -19.04
CA VAL A 162 -23.42 6.52 -18.66
C VAL A 162 -22.54 7.19 -17.62
N SER A 163 -21.82 6.41 -16.83
CA SER A 163 -20.90 6.94 -15.83
C SER A 163 -19.79 7.76 -16.49
N LYS A 164 -19.57 8.97 -15.98
CA LYS A 164 -18.55 9.91 -16.45
C LYS A 164 -17.39 10.07 -15.47
N GLU A 165 -17.36 9.27 -14.43
CA GLU A 165 -16.25 9.32 -13.48
C GLU A 165 -15.01 8.71 -14.10
N SER A 166 -14.25 9.51 -14.85
CA SER A 166 -12.83 9.23 -15.06
C SER A 166 -12.07 10.46 -15.46
N VAL A 167 -10.92 10.57 -14.91
CA VAL A 167 -9.83 11.44 -15.31
C VAL A 167 -9.33 10.97 -16.69
N ASP A 168 -9.22 11.88 -17.65
CA ASP A 168 -8.48 11.84 -18.93
C ASP A 168 -8.93 10.93 -20.10
N TYR A 169 -9.69 9.85 -19.92
CA TYR A 169 -10.16 8.99 -21.03
C TYR A 169 -11.68 8.96 -21.23
N SER A 170 -12.45 9.70 -20.45
CA SER A 170 -13.93 9.72 -20.44
C SER A 170 -14.59 10.07 -21.78
N ASP A 171 -13.86 10.63 -22.72
CA ASP A 171 -14.38 10.95 -24.04
C ASP A 171 -14.36 9.78 -25.05
N LEU A 172 -13.79 8.63 -24.69
CA LEU A 172 -13.57 7.53 -25.62
C LEU A 172 -14.68 6.46 -25.58
N TYR A 173 -15.28 6.19 -24.44
CA TYR A 173 -16.27 5.12 -24.28
C TYR A 173 -17.57 5.66 -23.69
N GLN A 174 -18.67 5.54 -24.43
CA GLN A 174 -20.04 5.83 -23.97
C GLN A 174 -20.94 4.65 -24.34
N ASN A 175 -20.59 3.49 -23.83
CA ASN A 175 -21.34 2.26 -23.94
C ASN A 175 -21.78 1.78 -22.56
N VAL A 176 -22.74 0.86 -22.56
CA VAL A 176 -23.24 0.18 -21.37
C VAL A 176 -23.04 -1.31 -21.56
N SER A 177 -22.58 -1.99 -20.54
CA SER A 177 -22.28 -3.41 -20.60
C SER A 177 -22.81 -4.16 -19.38
N LEU A 178 -23.34 -5.37 -19.62
CA LEU A 178 -24.00 -6.17 -18.61
C LEU A 178 -23.64 -7.65 -18.79
N TYR A 179 -23.06 -8.26 -17.76
CA TYR A 179 -22.75 -9.69 -17.77
C TYR A 179 -24.03 -10.52 -17.68
N GLU A 180 -24.91 -10.23 -16.70
CA GLU A 180 -26.15 -10.99 -16.52
C GLU A 180 -27.35 -10.12 -16.17
N PHE A 181 -28.51 -10.50 -16.70
CA PHE A 181 -29.82 -9.96 -16.38
C PHE A 181 -30.70 -11.06 -15.81
N GLU A 182 -30.64 -11.29 -14.51
CA GLU A 182 -31.35 -12.34 -13.83
C GLU A 182 -32.75 -11.90 -13.40
N VAL A 183 -33.73 -12.79 -13.48
CA VAL A 183 -35.14 -12.50 -13.17
C VAL A 183 -35.73 -13.61 -12.31
N TYR A 184 -36.40 -13.23 -11.21
CA TYR A 184 -36.95 -14.17 -10.24
C TYR A 184 -38.42 -13.92 -9.94
N GLY A 185 -39.21 -14.99 -9.81
CA GLY A 185 -40.63 -14.97 -9.53
C GLY A 185 -40.98 -14.64 -8.09
N ASP A 186 -40.20 -15.11 -7.17
CA ASP A 186 -40.34 -14.83 -5.76
C ASP A 186 -39.22 -13.90 -5.29
N LYS A 187 -39.55 -13.02 -4.35
CA LYS A 187 -38.52 -12.32 -3.60
C LYS A 187 -37.65 -13.39 -2.93
N PRO A 188 -36.34 -13.22 -2.87
CA PRO A 188 -35.61 -13.92 -1.86
C PRO A 188 -36.33 -13.63 -0.55
N THR A 189 -36.67 -14.64 0.21
CA THR A 189 -37.17 -14.47 1.57
C THR A 189 -36.01 -13.89 2.38
N ALA A 190 -35.80 -12.58 2.19
CA ALA A 190 -34.77 -11.85 2.87
C ALA A 190 -35.14 -11.87 4.35
N TYR A 191 -34.51 -12.77 5.10
CA TYR A 191 -34.46 -12.61 6.52
C TYR A 191 -33.79 -11.27 6.76
N LYS A 192 -34.57 -10.29 7.19
CA LYS A 192 -34.03 -9.01 7.59
C LYS A 192 -33.38 -9.23 8.94
N LEU A 193 -32.06 -9.32 8.91
CA LEU A 193 -31.29 -9.40 10.15
C LEU A 193 -31.61 -8.16 10.99
N GLU A 194 -31.96 -8.37 12.24
CA GLU A 194 -32.19 -7.27 13.18
C GLU A 194 -30.85 -6.73 13.68
N THR A 195 -30.83 -5.45 14.08
CA THR A 195 -29.62 -4.81 14.62
C THR A 195 -29.08 -5.59 15.83
N PRO A 196 -27.81 -5.97 15.87
CA PRO A 196 -27.21 -6.65 17.01
C PRO A 196 -27.20 -5.76 18.25
N VAL A 197 -27.24 -6.37 19.43
CA VAL A 197 -27.24 -5.65 20.69
C VAL A 197 -26.05 -6.04 21.56
N ILE A 198 -25.52 -5.08 22.33
CA ILE A 198 -24.48 -5.35 23.31
C ILE A 198 -25.13 -5.80 24.62
N ILE A 199 -24.77 -6.99 25.08
CA ILE A 199 -25.21 -7.53 26.34
C ILE A 199 -24.04 -7.73 27.31
N LYS A 200 -24.36 -7.76 28.61
CA LYS A 200 -23.41 -8.18 29.64
C LYS A 200 -23.31 -9.71 29.62
N ALA A 201 -22.12 -10.26 29.35
CA ALA A 201 -21.92 -11.70 29.38
C ALA A 201 -22.00 -12.27 30.81
N ALA A 202 -22.32 -13.56 30.92
CA ALA A 202 -22.45 -14.23 32.21
C ALA A 202 -21.14 -14.24 33.02
N GLU A 203 -20.01 -14.15 32.38
CA GLU A 203 -18.67 -14.09 32.98
C GLU A 203 -18.20 -12.67 33.33
N GLY A 204 -19.04 -11.66 33.11
CA GLY A 204 -18.76 -10.27 33.50
C GLY A 204 -18.28 -9.33 32.40
N GLY A 205 -17.90 -9.82 31.20
CA GLY A 205 -17.55 -9.01 30.01
C GLY A 205 -18.78 -8.52 29.26
N ARG A 206 -18.53 -7.75 28.17
CA ARG A 206 -19.57 -7.33 27.21
C ARG A 206 -19.45 -8.16 25.93
N LYS A 207 -20.58 -8.48 25.31
CA LYS A 207 -20.61 -9.22 24.05
C LYS A 207 -21.65 -8.69 23.10
N LEU A 208 -21.32 -8.63 21.82
CA LEU A 208 -22.25 -8.36 20.75
C LEU A 208 -23.03 -9.63 20.44
N VAL A 209 -24.32 -9.56 20.47
CA VAL A 209 -25.20 -10.71 20.24
C VAL A 209 -26.24 -10.36 19.19
N LEU A 210 -26.40 -11.26 18.24
CA LEU A 210 -27.48 -11.19 17.28
C LEU A 210 -28.80 -11.67 17.92
N PRO A 211 -29.94 -11.09 17.51
CA PRO A 211 -31.27 -11.67 17.75
C PRO A 211 -31.34 -13.09 17.19
N GLU A 212 -32.34 -13.85 17.65
CA GLU A 212 -32.56 -15.23 17.22
C GLU A 212 -32.65 -15.36 15.70
N THR A 213 -31.78 -16.18 15.13
CA THR A 213 -31.77 -16.48 13.69
C THR A 213 -32.88 -17.47 13.38
N PRO A 214 -33.78 -17.19 12.42
CA PRO A 214 -34.84 -18.12 12.03
C PRO A 214 -34.30 -19.43 11.45
N ASP A 215 -35.09 -20.51 11.59
CA ASP A 215 -34.78 -21.79 10.97
C ASP A 215 -34.56 -21.62 9.45
N GLY A 216 -33.49 -22.23 8.95
CA GLY A 216 -33.13 -22.16 7.53
C GLY A 216 -32.15 -21.06 7.17
N PHE A 217 -31.64 -20.32 8.14
CA PHE A 217 -30.55 -19.34 7.93
C PHE A 217 -29.40 -19.59 8.89
N ARG A 218 -28.19 -19.24 8.42
CA ARG A 218 -26.99 -19.15 9.24
C ARG A 218 -26.45 -17.73 9.16
N VAL A 219 -26.10 -17.16 10.31
CA VAL A 219 -25.52 -15.81 10.38
C VAL A 219 -24.16 -15.91 11.06
N THR A 220 -23.15 -15.41 10.38
CA THR A 220 -21.76 -15.43 10.86
C THR A 220 -21.24 -14.00 10.91
N LEU A 221 -20.61 -13.60 12.01
CA LEU A 221 -19.88 -12.32 12.09
C LEU A 221 -18.67 -12.42 11.15
N ILE A 222 -18.53 -11.47 10.22
CA ILE A 222 -17.37 -11.34 9.33
C ILE A 222 -16.25 -10.64 10.09
N GLY A 223 -16.56 -9.50 10.72
CA GLY A 223 -15.63 -8.68 11.45
C GLY A 223 -16.22 -7.32 11.81
N ALA A 224 -15.35 -6.45 12.28
CA ALA A 224 -15.64 -5.06 12.61
C ALA A 224 -14.55 -4.13 12.06
N ASP A 225 -14.93 -2.91 11.67
CA ASP A 225 -13.97 -1.89 11.22
C ASP A 225 -13.03 -1.39 12.35
N LEU A 226 -13.41 -1.66 13.60
CA LEU A 226 -12.59 -1.47 14.80
C LEU A 226 -12.56 -2.78 15.61
N GLU A 227 -11.74 -3.74 15.17
CA GLU A 227 -11.59 -5.04 15.86
C GLU A 227 -11.10 -4.89 17.31
N GLN A 228 -10.39 -3.79 17.60
CA GLN A 228 -9.93 -3.46 18.94
C GLN A 228 -11.05 -2.98 19.87
N VAL A 229 -12.24 -2.75 19.33
CA VAL A 229 -13.45 -2.37 20.08
C VAL A 229 -14.46 -3.52 20.10
N ILE A 230 -14.66 -4.18 18.95
CA ILE A 230 -15.49 -5.38 18.83
C ILE A 230 -14.67 -6.46 18.12
N GLY A 231 -14.21 -7.44 18.86
CA GLY A 231 -13.39 -8.54 18.33
C GLY A 231 -14.17 -9.48 17.38
N ALA A 232 -13.44 -10.25 16.59
CA ALA A 232 -13.98 -11.18 15.60
C ALA A 232 -14.95 -12.23 16.19
N ASP A 233 -14.88 -12.51 17.48
CA ASP A 233 -15.81 -13.39 18.20
C ASP A 233 -17.02 -12.64 18.81
N GLY A 234 -17.14 -11.33 18.57
CA GLY A 234 -18.16 -10.45 19.13
C GLY A 234 -17.86 -9.97 20.56
N THR A 235 -16.68 -10.21 21.12
CA THR A 235 -16.27 -9.63 22.39
C THR A 235 -16.16 -8.12 22.27
N VAL A 236 -16.79 -7.38 23.20
CA VAL A 236 -16.76 -5.91 23.23
C VAL A 236 -15.80 -5.46 24.32
N TYR A 237 -14.70 -4.86 23.89
CA TYR A 237 -13.64 -4.37 24.78
C TYR A 237 -13.97 -2.99 25.38
N ASP A 238 -13.31 -2.67 26.47
CA ASP A 238 -13.48 -1.38 27.12
C ASP A 238 -12.77 -0.26 26.35
N THR A 239 -13.50 0.82 26.11
CA THR A 239 -13.03 2.01 25.43
C THR A 239 -13.01 3.21 26.38
N ILE A 240 -12.08 4.14 26.18
CA ILE A 240 -12.00 5.40 26.95
C ILE A 240 -13.13 6.34 26.55
N GLN A 241 -13.50 6.33 25.27
CA GLN A 241 -14.53 7.18 24.69
C GLN A 241 -15.56 6.30 23.99
N GLY A 242 -16.80 6.75 23.87
CA GLY A 242 -17.79 6.08 23.04
C GLY A 242 -17.31 5.96 21.60
N LYS A 243 -17.55 4.80 20.96
CA LYS A 243 -17.14 4.50 19.58
C LYS A 243 -18.33 3.98 18.80
N ASP A 244 -18.45 4.46 17.59
CA ASP A 244 -19.34 3.90 16.60
C ASP A 244 -18.53 2.90 15.75
N VAL A 245 -19.02 1.66 15.67
CA VAL A 245 -18.31 0.54 15.03
C VAL A 245 -19.21 -0.10 13.99
N THR A 246 -18.73 -0.20 12.77
CA THR A 246 -19.42 -0.94 11.72
C THR A 246 -19.08 -2.42 11.81
N VAL A 247 -20.10 -3.26 11.96
CA VAL A 247 -19.94 -4.71 12.02
C VAL A 247 -20.59 -5.37 10.82
N GLY A 248 -19.88 -6.32 10.20
CA GLY A 248 -20.34 -7.06 9.04
C GLY A 248 -20.77 -8.48 9.38
N TYR A 249 -21.84 -8.95 8.76
CA TYR A 249 -22.35 -10.31 8.92
C TYR A 249 -22.61 -10.97 7.58
N LEU A 250 -22.25 -12.24 7.47
CA LEU A 250 -22.64 -13.11 6.36
C LEU A 250 -23.95 -13.82 6.72
N VAL A 251 -24.97 -13.64 5.93
CA VAL A 251 -26.25 -14.33 6.05
C VAL A 251 -26.35 -15.38 4.94
N GLU A 252 -26.44 -16.65 5.30
CA GLU A 252 -26.52 -17.78 4.38
C GLU A 252 -27.90 -18.44 4.46
N ASP A 253 -28.55 -18.66 3.33
CA ASP A 253 -29.74 -19.50 3.24
C ASP A 253 -29.35 -20.98 3.19
N THR A 254 -29.56 -21.70 4.28
CA THR A 254 -29.17 -23.12 4.40
C THR A 254 -30.21 -24.08 3.81
N ARG A 255 -31.27 -23.55 3.16
CA ARG A 255 -32.35 -24.37 2.55
C ARG A 255 -32.02 -24.85 1.13
N GLY A 256 -30.76 -24.74 0.70
CA GLY A 256 -30.27 -25.20 -0.58
C GLY A 256 -30.43 -24.20 -1.72
N ARG A 257 -30.57 -22.90 -1.39
CA ARG A 257 -30.65 -21.81 -2.38
C ARG A 257 -29.30 -21.19 -2.71
N GLU A 258 -28.22 -21.58 -2.04
CA GLU A 258 -26.84 -21.05 -2.15
C GLU A 258 -26.72 -19.50 -2.12
N GLU A 259 -27.74 -18.82 -1.61
CA GLU A 259 -27.73 -17.38 -1.48
C GLU A 259 -26.97 -16.98 -0.22
N THR A 260 -25.85 -16.35 -0.40
CA THR A 260 -25.12 -15.64 0.65
C THR A 260 -25.31 -14.15 0.47
N ARG A 261 -25.41 -13.42 1.58
CA ARG A 261 -25.54 -11.97 1.56
C ARG A 261 -24.76 -11.36 2.72
N GLU A 262 -23.96 -10.37 2.42
CA GLU A 262 -23.35 -9.52 3.44
C GLU A 262 -24.31 -8.41 3.88
N VAL A 263 -24.34 -8.15 5.18
CA VAL A 263 -25.10 -7.03 5.78
C VAL A 263 -24.25 -6.38 6.86
N SER A 264 -24.33 -5.06 7.00
CA SER A 264 -23.59 -4.33 8.02
C SER A 264 -24.50 -3.51 8.91
N PHE A 265 -24.01 -3.22 10.13
CA PHE A 265 -24.69 -2.41 11.13
C PHE A 265 -23.71 -1.47 11.79
N LEU A 266 -24.10 -0.24 11.98
CA LEU A 266 -23.41 0.70 12.86
C LEU A 266 -23.84 0.45 14.30
N VAL A 267 -22.90 0.11 15.19
CA VAL A 267 -23.14 -0.22 16.60
C VAL A 267 -22.41 0.79 17.48
N HIS A 268 -23.14 1.48 18.32
CA HIS A 268 -22.54 2.39 19.31
C HIS A 268 -22.04 1.61 20.54
N VAL A 269 -20.73 1.67 20.79
CA VAL A 269 -20.08 1.11 21.99
C VAL A 269 -19.86 2.24 23.00
N PRO A 270 -20.58 2.25 24.14
CA PRO A 270 -20.39 3.31 25.14
C PRO A 270 -19.04 3.18 25.85
N ALA A 271 -18.48 4.32 26.28
CA ALA A 271 -17.28 4.33 27.11
C ALA A 271 -17.45 3.47 28.39
N ALA A 272 -16.36 2.89 28.86
CA ALA A 272 -16.37 2.00 30.04
C ALA A 272 -16.94 2.67 31.31
N ASP A 273 -16.66 3.96 31.49
CA ASP A 273 -17.13 4.76 32.64
C ASP A 273 -18.60 5.25 32.48
N ALA A 274 -19.24 5.01 31.33
CA ALA A 274 -20.57 5.52 30.99
C ALA A 274 -21.67 4.46 31.00
N VAL A 275 -21.56 3.36 31.73
CA VAL A 275 -22.57 2.29 31.77
C VAL A 275 -23.83 2.78 32.52
N PRO A 276 -24.95 3.08 31.81
CA PRO A 276 -26.24 3.36 32.43
C PRO A 276 -26.95 2.05 32.74
N GLU A 277 -27.70 2.07 33.81
CA GLU A 277 -28.76 1.08 34.08
C GLU A 277 -29.74 1.02 32.91
N GLU A 278 -30.02 -0.19 32.42
CA GLU A 278 -31.08 -0.59 31.48
C GLU A 278 -31.53 0.43 30.42
N VAL A 279 -31.06 0.30 29.18
CA VAL A 279 -31.60 1.01 28.00
C VAL A 279 -32.85 0.25 27.53
N GLN A 280 -34.01 0.86 27.74
CA GLN A 280 -35.24 0.54 27.00
C GLN A 280 -35.10 1.09 25.57
N SER A 281 -35.39 0.24 24.57
CA SER A 281 -35.41 0.57 23.17
C SER A 281 -36.52 1.58 22.83
N ASP A 282 -36.15 2.77 22.41
CA ASP A 282 -37.06 3.62 21.61
C ASP A 282 -36.49 3.73 20.19
N ALA A 283 -37.18 3.08 19.26
CA ALA A 283 -36.91 3.22 17.84
C ALA A 283 -37.52 4.53 17.34
N GLY A 284 -36.66 5.52 17.17
CA GLY A 284 -37.00 6.78 16.50
C GLY A 284 -36.23 6.91 15.20
N GLU A 285 -36.98 7.08 14.10
CA GLU A 285 -36.47 7.41 12.78
C GLU A 285 -35.57 8.66 12.86
N ALA A 286 -34.32 8.56 12.41
CA ALA A 286 -33.43 9.71 12.30
C ALA A 286 -33.46 10.22 10.85
N ASP A 287 -34.04 11.38 10.68
CA ASP A 287 -33.92 12.23 9.49
C ASP A 287 -32.57 12.97 9.50
N ASP A 288 -32.05 13.17 8.29
CA ASP A 288 -30.84 13.89 7.95
C ASP A 288 -30.67 15.23 8.67
N ALA A 289 -29.52 15.39 9.34
CA ALA A 289 -28.88 16.71 9.49
C ALA A 289 -27.42 16.54 9.95
N LEU A 290 -26.51 16.46 9.01
CA LEU A 290 -25.08 16.76 9.23
C LEU A 290 -24.89 18.28 9.21
N GLU A 291 -25.00 18.95 10.35
CA GLU A 291 -24.43 20.28 10.55
C GLU A 291 -23.08 20.17 11.22
N ASN A 292 -22.06 20.65 10.51
CA ASN A 292 -20.70 20.87 11.01
C ASN A 292 -20.73 21.80 12.22
N GLU A 293 -20.54 21.30 13.41
CA GLU A 293 -20.10 22.09 14.54
C GLU A 293 -18.56 22.06 14.64
N GLN A 294 -17.94 23.12 14.15
CA GLN A 294 -16.60 23.51 14.57
C GLN A 294 -16.66 23.85 16.06
N ALA A 295 -16.24 22.92 16.88
CA ALA A 295 -16.05 23.19 18.32
C ALA A 295 -14.71 23.92 18.52
N ASP A 296 -14.75 25.22 18.64
CA ASP A 296 -13.73 26.01 19.31
C ASP A 296 -13.64 25.50 20.76
N VAL A 297 -12.54 24.84 21.08
CA VAL A 297 -12.26 24.36 22.44
C VAL A 297 -11.92 25.57 23.32
N GLU A 298 -12.92 26.23 23.87
CA GLU A 298 -12.75 27.09 25.02
C GLU A 298 -12.26 26.26 26.20
N VAL A 299 -11.05 26.53 26.67
CA VAL A 299 -10.49 25.96 27.89
C VAL A 299 -11.35 26.39 29.08
N ALA A 300 -12.25 25.49 29.47
CA ALA A 300 -13.03 25.72 30.69
C ALA A 300 -12.07 25.66 31.90
N LEU A 301 -11.80 26.80 32.50
CA LEU A 301 -11.13 26.90 33.80
C LEU A 301 -12.00 26.24 34.85
N ALA A 302 -11.55 25.11 35.38
CA ALA A 302 -12.24 24.44 36.48
C ALA A 302 -12.18 25.31 37.73
N GLU A 303 -13.35 25.61 38.32
CA GLU A 303 -13.49 26.42 39.55
C GLU A 303 -12.96 25.74 40.83
N ASP A 304 -12.41 24.52 40.75
CA ASP A 304 -11.97 23.72 41.92
C ASP A 304 -10.50 23.91 42.32
N GLY A 305 -9.73 24.76 41.66
CA GLY A 305 -8.33 25.07 42.01
C GLY A 305 -7.33 23.94 41.69
N GLN A 306 -7.76 22.89 40.98
CA GLN A 306 -6.91 21.75 40.59
C GLN A 306 -6.57 21.83 39.11
N GLY A 307 -5.88 22.78 38.56
CA GLY A 307 -5.37 22.85 37.18
C GLY A 307 -6.29 22.27 36.06
N ALA A 308 -6.13 22.69 34.83
CA ALA A 308 -6.89 22.16 33.70
C ALA A 308 -6.57 20.68 33.41
N VAL A 309 -7.54 19.92 32.91
CA VAL A 309 -7.32 18.57 32.35
C VAL A 309 -6.55 18.69 31.04
N ASN A 310 -5.55 17.84 30.85
CA ASN A 310 -4.72 17.89 29.65
C ASN A 310 -5.52 17.45 28.40
N ALA A 311 -5.43 18.26 27.33
CA ALA A 311 -5.92 17.89 26.02
C ALA A 311 -5.07 16.74 25.42
N CYS A 312 -5.63 16.02 24.47
CA CYS A 312 -4.88 15.04 23.69
C CYS A 312 -3.71 15.74 22.95
N PRO A 313 -2.50 15.15 22.98
CA PRO A 313 -1.35 15.70 22.26
C PRO A 313 -1.58 15.65 20.75
N GLY A 314 -2.12 16.72 20.17
CA GLY A 314 -2.46 16.80 18.75
C GLY A 314 -1.26 16.82 17.79
N TRP A 315 -0.02 16.90 18.33
CA TRP A 315 1.21 16.92 17.51
C TRP A 315 1.80 15.52 17.25
N VAL A 316 1.26 14.47 17.86
CA VAL A 316 1.69 13.09 17.61
C VAL A 316 1.12 12.60 16.26
N ILE A 317 1.96 12.04 15.40
CA ILE A 317 1.61 11.50 14.09
C ILE A 317 2.05 10.04 13.99
N PRO A 318 1.11 9.13 13.66
CA PRO A 318 -0.34 9.31 13.55
C PRO A 318 -1.01 9.64 14.89
N SER A 319 -2.18 10.27 14.81
CA SER A 319 -2.94 10.71 15.98
C SER A 319 -3.32 9.57 16.90
N ILE A 320 -3.33 9.84 18.21
CA ILE A 320 -3.71 8.88 19.25
C ILE A 320 -5.20 8.52 19.14
N ALA A 321 -5.51 7.24 19.19
CA ALA A 321 -6.85 6.68 19.06
C ALA A 321 -7.82 7.09 20.16
N GLU A 322 -7.37 6.98 21.40
CA GLU A 322 -8.17 7.23 22.58
C GLU A 322 -7.30 7.87 23.66
N TRP A 323 -7.77 8.96 24.24
CA TRP A 323 -7.07 9.73 25.24
C TRP A 323 -7.97 10.09 26.42
N LYS A 324 -7.48 9.85 27.64
CA LYS A 324 -8.08 10.36 28.89
C LYS A 324 -7.06 11.28 29.57
N GLY A 325 -7.30 12.59 29.49
CA GLY A 325 -6.40 13.58 30.06
C GLY A 325 -6.27 13.43 31.59
N GLY A 326 -5.04 13.51 32.04
CA GLY A 326 -4.67 13.73 33.44
C GLY A 326 -4.48 15.21 33.76
N ARG A 327 -3.77 15.52 34.84
CA ARG A 327 -3.45 16.89 35.24
C ARG A 327 -1.95 16.99 35.53
N GLY A 328 -1.24 17.94 34.93
CA GLY A 328 0.21 18.11 35.07
C GLY A 328 1.01 17.44 33.96
N SER A 329 2.30 17.34 34.14
CA SER A 329 3.23 16.81 33.14
C SER A 329 4.15 15.76 33.74
N PHE A 330 4.53 14.80 32.93
CA PHE A 330 5.65 13.92 33.16
C PHE A 330 6.92 14.66 32.70
N TYR A 331 7.99 14.55 33.45
CA TYR A 331 9.30 15.14 33.12
C TYR A 331 10.33 14.05 32.96
N LEU A 332 10.97 13.98 31.82
CA LEU A 332 12.08 13.07 31.59
C LEU A 332 13.38 13.73 32.14
N GLU A 333 13.88 13.20 33.25
CA GLU A 333 15.13 13.66 33.83
C GLU A 333 16.31 12.81 33.41
N GLU A 334 17.51 13.36 33.44
CA GLU A 334 18.74 12.61 33.14
C GLU A 334 19.02 11.44 34.12
N SER A 335 18.33 11.39 35.24
CA SER A 335 18.39 10.30 36.21
C SER A 335 17.39 9.18 35.95
N ALA A 336 16.48 9.36 34.97
CA ALA A 336 15.48 8.39 34.59
C ALA A 336 16.09 7.05 34.14
N ARG A 337 15.31 6.00 34.28
CA ARG A 337 15.65 4.63 33.87
C ARG A 337 14.55 4.09 32.98
N ILE A 338 14.95 3.17 32.12
CA ILE A 338 14.02 2.33 31.36
C ILE A 338 13.99 0.98 32.05
N ILE A 339 12.84 0.58 32.60
CA ILE A 339 12.63 -0.69 33.30
C ILE A 339 11.91 -1.63 32.33
N VAL A 340 12.51 -2.78 32.05
CA VAL A 340 11.98 -3.83 31.16
C VAL A 340 11.59 -5.05 31.99
N ASP A 341 10.34 -5.47 31.88
CA ASP A 341 9.85 -6.69 32.54
C ASP A 341 10.09 -7.91 31.64
N MET A 342 11.26 -8.54 31.83
CA MET A 342 11.66 -9.72 31.07
C MET A 342 10.87 -10.98 31.48
N ASP A 343 10.22 -10.98 32.64
CA ASP A 343 9.41 -12.10 33.13
C ASP A 343 7.93 -11.98 32.70
N SER A 344 7.47 -10.78 32.30
CA SER A 344 6.14 -10.62 31.74
C SER A 344 6.00 -11.43 30.46
N ARG A 345 4.88 -12.07 30.28
CA ARG A 345 4.60 -12.92 29.12
C ARG A 345 3.37 -12.41 28.40
N PRO A 346 3.35 -12.45 27.06
CA PRO A 346 2.14 -12.13 26.30
C PRO A 346 0.98 -13.02 26.75
N TYR A 347 -0.18 -12.42 26.97
CA TYR A 347 -1.42 -13.13 27.29
C TYR A 347 -1.77 -14.10 26.14
N GLY A 348 -2.15 -15.34 26.48
CA GLY A 348 -2.82 -16.27 25.58
C GLY A 348 -1.97 -17.09 24.62
N LYS A 349 -0.63 -17.20 24.79
CA LYS A 349 0.19 -18.13 23.98
C LYS A 349 0.09 -19.59 24.43
N GLU A 350 -1.12 -20.12 24.63
CA GLU A 350 -1.42 -21.53 24.37
C GLU A 350 -2.00 -21.60 22.95
N GLU A 351 -1.48 -22.51 22.11
CA GLU A 351 -1.94 -22.72 20.74
C GLU A 351 -3.47 -22.90 20.71
N LYS A 352 -4.21 -21.80 20.52
CA LYS A 352 -5.62 -21.88 20.12
C LYS A 352 -5.63 -22.14 18.62
N THR A 353 -5.81 -23.42 18.26
CA THR A 353 -6.27 -23.76 16.92
C THR A 353 -7.66 -23.14 16.74
N ASP A 354 -7.77 -22.14 15.89
CA ASP A 354 -9.05 -21.56 15.51
C ASP A 354 -9.90 -22.61 14.79
N PRO A 355 -11.08 -22.98 15.31
CA PRO A 355 -11.95 -23.96 14.66
C PRO A 355 -12.69 -23.40 13.42
N ALA A 356 -12.54 -22.11 13.10
CA ALA A 356 -13.29 -21.42 12.04
C ALA A 356 -12.49 -21.09 10.77
N GLY A 357 -11.22 -21.54 10.63
CA GLY A 357 -10.49 -21.46 9.36
C GLY A 357 -10.06 -20.05 8.91
N GLY A 358 -10.07 -19.07 9.80
CA GLY A 358 -9.57 -17.74 9.55
C GLY A 358 -8.13 -17.59 10.05
N HIS A 359 -7.22 -17.29 9.17
CA HIS A 359 -5.86 -16.80 9.33
C HIS A 359 -5.01 -17.35 10.49
N ASN A 360 -4.48 -18.57 10.31
CA ASN A 360 -3.43 -19.11 11.15
C ASN A 360 -2.08 -18.46 10.81
N VAL A 361 -1.77 -17.30 11.35
CA VAL A 361 -0.38 -16.89 11.47
C VAL A 361 0.23 -17.72 12.61
N LYS A 362 0.97 -18.77 12.27
CA LYS A 362 1.85 -19.44 13.22
C LYS A 362 2.95 -18.46 13.61
N THR A 363 2.74 -17.66 14.65
CA THR A 363 3.81 -16.90 15.28
C THR A 363 4.69 -17.89 16.05
N GLY A 364 5.64 -18.49 15.35
CA GLY A 364 6.59 -19.44 15.91
C GLY A 364 7.74 -18.82 16.70
N GLU A 365 7.61 -17.59 17.18
CA GLU A 365 8.63 -16.96 18.01
C GLU A 365 8.53 -17.49 19.45
N SER A 366 9.67 -17.92 20.02
CA SER A 366 9.72 -18.34 21.41
C SER A 366 9.52 -17.15 22.35
N ALA A 367 8.94 -17.39 23.53
CA ALA A 367 8.77 -16.35 24.53
C ALA A 367 10.09 -15.65 24.96
N GLU A 368 11.24 -16.32 24.77
CA GLU A 368 12.57 -15.74 25.02
C GLU A 368 12.95 -14.75 23.91
N ALA A 369 12.65 -15.04 22.65
CA ALA A 369 12.88 -14.12 21.52
C ALA A 369 12.02 -12.85 21.63
N ASP A 370 10.77 -12.97 22.04
CA ASP A 370 9.89 -11.81 22.29
C ASP A 370 10.44 -10.89 23.39
N ALA A 371 10.91 -11.47 24.53
CA ALA A 371 11.48 -10.71 25.63
C ALA A 371 12.74 -9.96 25.20
N GLN A 372 13.60 -10.58 24.39
CA GLN A 372 14.79 -9.92 23.83
C GLN A 372 14.40 -8.76 22.93
N THR A 373 13.34 -8.91 22.12
CA THR A 373 12.86 -7.82 21.25
C THR A 373 12.39 -6.61 22.06
N VAL A 374 11.72 -6.81 23.22
CA VAL A 374 11.34 -5.69 24.12
C VAL A 374 12.57 -5.00 24.69
N TRP A 375 13.60 -5.75 25.02
CA TRP A 375 14.87 -5.18 25.44
C TRP A 375 15.51 -4.32 24.35
N ASP A 376 15.55 -4.83 23.11
CA ASP A 376 16.07 -4.10 21.97
C ASP A 376 15.27 -2.81 21.71
N VAL A 377 13.93 -2.84 21.84
CA VAL A 377 13.09 -1.65 21.80
C VAL A 377 13.45 -0.63 22.88
N ALA A 378 13.77 -1.11 24.10
CA ALA A 378 14.22 -0.24 25.19
C ALA A 378 15.59 0.40 24.88
N GLU A 379 16.51 -0.34 24.26
CA GLU A 379 17.78 0.21 23.81
C GLU A 379 17.61 1.28 22.73
N LEU A 380 16.66 1.11 21.76
CA LEU A 380 16.33 2.15 20.78
C LEU A 380 15.84 3.43 21.44
N LEU A 381 14.97 3.32 22.47
CA LEU A 381 14.53 4.47 23.23
C LEU A 381 15.70 5.14 23.97
N SER A 382 16.58 4.35 24.60
CA SER A 382 17.79 4.83 25.27
C SER A 382 18.74 5.53 24.31
N GLU A 383 18.88 4.97 23.09
CA GLU A 383 19.70 5.55 22.04
C GLU A 383 19.15 6.90 21.56
N ARG A 384 17.84 7.01 21.37
CA ARG A 384 17.19 8.27 20.99
C ARG A 384 17.49 9.38 22.03
N CYS A 385 17.45 9.06 23.31
CA CYS A 385 17.85 9.98 24.37
C CYS A 385 19.33 10.43 24.20
N GLY A 386 20.20 9.53 23.79
CA GLY A 386 21.62 9.82 23.56
C GLY A 386 21.90 10.68 22.31
N LYS A 387 21.01 10.62 21.30
CA LYS A 387 21.11 11.38 20.05
C LYS A 387 20.44 12.79 20.17
N ASP A 388 19.52 12.98 21.09
CA ASP A 388 18.81 14.25 21.24
C ASP A 388 19.77 15.38 21.61
N ARG A 389 19.72 16.50 20.86
CA ARG A 389 20.66 17.62 20.98
C ARG A 389 20.69 18.22 22.37
N ASP A 390 19.55 18.35 23.02
CA ASP A 390 19.41 19.06 24.29
C ASP A 390 19.56 18.11 25.48
N PHE A 391 19.24 16.81 25.27
CA PHE A 391 19.32 15.80 26.32
C PHE A 391 20.66 15.05 26.32
N GLN A 392 21.12 14.59 25.18
CA GLN A 392 22.43 13.96 24.90
C GLN A 392 22.88 12.88 25.87
N LYS A 393 21.91 12.12 26.45
CA LYS A 393 22.22 11.12 27.44
C LYS A 393 21.41 9.85 27.23
N ARG A 394 22.12 8.73 27.07
CA ARG A 394 21.48 7.43 27.09
C ARG A 394 20.95 7.12 28.50
N LEU A 395 19.69 6.71 28.59
CA LEU A 395 19.11 6.23 29.82
C LEU A 395 19.53 4.77 30.08
N PRO A 396 19.80 4.38 31.33
CA PRO A 396 20.09 2.99 31.65
C PRO A 396 18.86 2.11 31.46
N VAL A 397 19.02 1.04 30.71
CA VAL A 397 18.02 -0.03 30.55
C VAL A 397 18.27 -1.07 31.64
N LEU A 398 17.27 -1.40 32.41
CA LEU A 398 17.38 -2.31 33.57
C LEU A 398 16.21 -3.30 33.54
N GLU A 399 16.50 -4.53 33.92
CA GLU A 399 15.47 -5.54 34.21
C GLU A 399 14.76 -5.22 35.52
N GLY A 400 13.42 -5.35 35.52
CA GLY A 400 12.61 -5.12 36.73
C GLY A 400 11.13 -5.22 36.45
N THR A 401 10.32 -5.12 37.50
CA THR A 401 8.86 -5.15 37.43
C THR A 401 8.27 -3.75 37.57
N GLU A 402 6.97 -3.60 37.34
CA GLU A 402 6.28 -2.32 37.50
C GLU A 402 6.41 -1.76 38.96
N GLU A 403 6.62 -2.63 39.97
CA GLU A 403 6.85 -2.21 41.34
C GLU A 403 8.21 -1.52 41.57
N ASP A 404 9.17 -1.75 40.65
CA ASP A 404 10.51 -1.17 40.72
C ASP A 404 10.59 0.25 40.09
N VAL A 405 9.51 0.69 39.47
CA VAL A 405 9.43 1.96 38.71
C VAL A 405 9.25 3.13 39.67
N LYS A 406 10.12 4.12 39.52
CA LYS A 406 10.12 5.34 40.34
C LYS A 406 9.59 6.54 39.54
N PRO A 407 9.23 7.65 40.19
CA PRO A 407 8.96 8.89 39.51
C PRO A 407 10.10 9.26 38.53
N GLY A 408 9.74 9.60 37.29
CA GLY A 408 10.66 9.91 36.20
C GLY A 408 11.07 8.70 35.34
N ASP A 409 10.84 7.45 35.79
CA ASP A 409 11.19 6.25 35.03
C ASP A 409 10.15 5.91 33.94
N ILE A 410 10.59 5.12 32.96
CA ILE A 410 9.77 4.54 31.91
C ILE A 410 9.75 3.01 32.09
N TYR A 411 8.56 2.41 32.07
CA TYR A 411 8.37 0.97 32.15
C TYR A 411 7.87 0.42 30.82
N LEU A 412 8.42 -0.71 30.39
CA LEU A 412 8.01 -1.46 29.22
C LEU A 412 7.71 -2.92 29.62
N GLY A 413 6.49 -3.38 29.33
CA GLY A 413 6.11 -4.76 29.65
C GLY A 413 4.87 -5.23 28.88
N TYR A 414 4.61 -6.54 28.96
CA TYR A 414 3.44 -7.11 28.30
C TYR A 414 2.16 -6.90 29.11
N ALA A 415 1.03 -6.72 28.41
CA ALA A 415 -0.29 -6.74 29.04
C ALA A 415 -0.57 -8.12 29.65
N GLN A 416 -1.12 -8.13 30.86
CA GLN A 416 -1.39 -9.39 31.61
C GLN A 416 -2.79 -9.94 31.34
N GLU A 417 -3.66 -9.14 30.74
CA GLU A 417 -5.05 -9.49 30.41
C GLU A 417 -5.31 -9.13 28.95
N GLU A 418 -6.23 -9.88 28.33
CA GLU A 418 -6.70 -9.59 26.97
C GLU A 418 -7.43 -8.25 26.98
N ASN A 419 -6.96 -7.30 26.19
CA ASN A 419 -7.51 -5.95 26.13
C ASN A 419 -8.04 -5.58 24.72
N GLY A 420 -7.99 -6.53 23.78
CA GLY A 420 -8.45 -6.39 22.41
C GLY A 420 -7.58 -5.49 21.53
N LEU A 421 -6.41 -5.07 22.00
CA LEU A 421 -5.54 -4.17 21.25
C LEU A 421 -4.78 -4.87 20.11
N GLY A 422 -4.78 -6.22 20.12
CA GLY A 422 -4.15 -7.02 19.10
C GLY A 422 -2.64 -6.82 19.03
N ARG A 423 -2.07 -7.16 17.86
CA ARG A 423 -0.62 -7.22 17.69
C ARG A 423 0.08 -5.86 17.83
N GLU A 424 -0.55 -4.78 17.41
CA GLU A 424 0.10 -3.48 17.28
C GLU A 424 -0.43 -2.41 18.21
N GLY A 425 -1.53 -2.66 18.90
CA GLY A 425 -2.07 -1.70 19.83
C GLY A 425 -1.34 -1.73 21.18
N TYR A 426 -1.44 -0.64 21.91
CA TYR A 426 -0.80 -0.47 23.20
C TYR A 426 -1.61 0.42 24.14
N THR A 427 -1.29 0.34 25.42
CA THR A 427 -1.69 1.32 26.43
C THR A 427 -0.48 2.07 26.95
N CYS A 428 -0.65 3.35 27.26
CA CYS A 428 0.39 4.15 27.92
C CYS A 428 -0.23 4.99 29.02
N GLU A 429 0.16 4.72 30.27
CA GLU A 429 -0.23 5.53 31.42
C GLU A 429 0.90 6.49 31.77
N ILE A 430 0.62 7.79 31.67
CA ILE A 430 1.54 8.86 31.94
C ILE A 430 1.11 9.61 33.22
N THR A 431 1.87 9.42 34.28
CA THR A 431 1.69 10.07 35.60
C THR A 431 3.00 10.81 35.95
N ASP A 432 3.52 10.62 37.14
CA ASP A 432 4.92 10.98 37.49
C ASP A 432 5.93 9.95 36.97
N LYS A 433 5.44 8.86 36.36
CA LYS A 433 6.16 7.85 35.59
C LYS A 433 5.40 7.53 34.34
N CYS A 434 6.05 6.85 33.38
CA CYS A 434 5.43 6.38 32.15
C CYS A 434 5.39 4.86 32.12
N VAL A 435 4.22 4.26 31.89
CA VAL A 435 4.02 2.81 31.85
C VAL A 435 3.42 2.42 30.51
N ILE A 436 4.18 1.73 29.66
CA ILE A 436 3.77 1.25 28.34
C ILE A 436 3.55 -0.25 28.40
N LYS A 437 2.36 -0.70 27.99
CA LYS A 437 1.99 -2.11 27.92
C LYS A 437 1.31 -2.44 26.59
N ALA A 438 1.65 -3.61 26.04
CA ALA A 438 1.02 -4.12 24.82
C ALA A 438 0.98 -5.66 24.86
N GLU A 439 0.30 -6.27 23.90
CA GLU A 439 0.26 -7.72 23.76
C GLU A 439 1.53 -8.26 23.08
N THR A 440 2.26 -7.41 22.35
CA THR A 440 3.51 -7.76 21.64
C THR A 440 4.59 -6.71 21.79
N ALA A 441 5.83 -7.07 21.45
CA ALA A 441 6.94 -6.13 21.37
C ALA A 441 6.70 -5.01 20.34
N THR A 442 6.00 -5.30 19.24
CA THR A 442 5.64 -4.29 18.21
C THR A 442 4.71 -3.23 18.80
N GLY A 443 3.67 -3.62 19.55
CA GLY A 443 2.82 -2.66 20.24
C GLY A 443 3.60 -1.82 21.27
N ILE A 444 4.54 -2.42 22.01
CA ILE A 444 5.45 -1.67 22.91
C ILE A 444 6.27 -0.66 22.11
N ARG A 445 6.81 -1.07 20.95
CA ARG A 445 7.54 -0.16 20.04
C ARG A 445 6.70 1.05 19.67
N TRP A 446 5.44 0.85 19.26
CA TRP A 446 4.56 1.97 18.90
C TRP A 446 4.26 2.90 20.10
N GLY A 447 4.14 2.35 21.28
CA GLY A 447 4.02 3.13 22.50
C GLY A 447 5.27 3.98 22.78
N THR A 448 6.47 3.43 22.57
CA THR A 448 7.73 4.19 22.69
C THR A 448 7.86 5.27 21.63
N VAL A 449 7.42 5.02 20.40
CA VAL A 449 7.40 6.05 19.32
C VAL A 449 6.51 7.22 19.74
N THR A 450 5.30 6.96 20.20
CA THR A 450 4.41 8.02 20.69
C THR A 450 5.04 8.83 21.82
N LEU A 451 5.65 8.14 22.78
CA LEU A 451 6.35 8.83 23.90
C LEU A 451 7.53 9.66 23.39
N MET A 452 8.33 9.13 22.45
CA MET A 452 9.46 9.85 21.87
C MET A 452 9.00 11.09 21.10
N GLN A 453 7.92 11.01 20.32
CA GLN A 453 7.35 12.17 19.63
C GLN A 453 6.83 13.21 20.62
N MET A 454 6.34 12.83 21.79
CA MET A 454 5.95 13.77 22.83
C MET A 454 7.15 14.47 23.48
N LEU A 455 8.27 13.78 23.66
CA LEU A 455 9.41 14.24 24.42
C LEU A 455 10.49 14.92 23.58
N PHE A 456 10.78 14.39 22.39
CA PHE A 456 11.94 14.78 21.59
C PHE A 456 11.52 15.53 20.32
N THR A 457 10.80 16.63 20.50
CA THR A 457 10.40 17.55 19.45
C THR A 457 11.08 18.91 19.68
N ASP A 458 11.37 19.65 18.62
CA ASP A 458 12.12 20.91 18.69
C ASP A 458 11.49 21.97 19.60
N TRP A 459 10.17 21.94 19.76
CA TRP A 459 9.47 22.87 20.66
C TRP A 459 9.36 22.40 22.11
N ASN A 460 9.84 21.21 22.44
CA ASN A 460 9.72 20.62 23.80
C ASN A 460 11.06 20.64 24.56
N GLU A 461 11.60 21.81 24.77
CA GLU A 461 12.87 22.00 25.49
C GLU A 461 12.91 21.38 26.88
N GLY A 462 11.76 21.24 27.53
CA GLY A 462 11.64 20.66 28.86
C GLY A 462 11.53 19.12 28.88
N LYS A 463 11.51 18.47 27.75
CA LYS A 463 11.29 16.99 27.64
C LYS A 463 10.13 16.51 28.48
N THR A 464 8.96 17.12 28.24
CA THR A 464 7.76 16.90 29.02
C THR A 464 6.68 16.20 28.18
N ALA A 465 5.89 15.34 28.80
CA ALA A 465 4.67 14.78 28.21
C ALA A 465 3.47 15.10 29.12
N PRO A 466 2.29 15.44 28.55
CA PRO A 466 1.10 15.66 29.36
C PRO A 466 0.69 14.38 30.06
N GLN A 467 0.34 14.45 31.35
CA GLN A 467 -0.18 13.31 32.08
C GLN A 467 -1.55 12.90 31.52
N GLY A 468 -1.77 11.59 31.41
CA GLY A 468 -2.99 11.00 30.87
C GLY A 468 -2.88 9.51 30.65
N TYR A 469 -3.91 8.95 30.04
CA TYR A 469 -3.97 7.55 29.67
C TYR A 469 -4.30 7.40 28.19
N ILE A 470 -3.51 6.60 27.53
CA ILE A 470 -3.61 6.30 26.08
C ILE A 470 -4.07 4.86 25.92
N ARG A 471 -4.99 4.66 24.98
CA ARG A 471 -5.28 3.38 24.34
C ARG A 471 -5.22 3.61 22.83
N ASP A 472 -4.23 3.03 22.14
CA ASP A 472 -3.95 3.35 20.74
C ASP A 472 -3.71 2.09 19.91
N TYR A 473 -4.15 2.12 18.65
CA TYR A 473 -4.15 0.97 17.76
C TYR A 473 -4.35 1.41 16.30
N PRO A 474 -3.85 0.63 15.31
CA PRO A 474 -4.07 0.92 13.89
C PRO A 474 -5.46 0.48 13.41
N LEU A 475 -5.95 1.08 12.32
CA LEU A 475 -7.15 0.63 11.60
C LEU A 475 -6.84 -0.50 10.63
N TYR A 476 -5.67 -0.47 9.99
CA TYR A 476 -5.26 -1.44 8.97
C TYR A 476 -3.98 -2.15 9.36
N GLU A 477 -3.92 -3.45 9.04
CA GLU A 477 -2.76 -4.30 9.31
C GLU A 477 -1.54 -3.90 8.48
N VAL A 478 -1.73 -3.61 7.17
CA VAL A 478 -0.66 -3.19 6.26
C VAL A 478 -0.67 -1.67 6.10
N ARG A 479 0.45 -1.06 6.48
CA ARG A 479 0.75 0.37 6.31
C ARG A 479 2.11 0.45 5.66
N GLY A 480 2.10 0.38 4.31
CA GLY A 480 3.26 -0.02 3.56
C GLY A 480 3.90 1.06 2.70
N PHE A 481 5.16 0.81 2.42
CA PHE A 481 5.97 1.44 1.39
C PHE A 481 6.75 0.38 0.64
N GLY A 482 6.98 0.58 -0.65
CA GLY A 482 7.85 -0.27 -1.44
C GLY A 482 8.80 0.52 -2.32
N ILE A 483 9.93 -0.10 -2.67
CA ILE A 483 10.96 0.52 -3.48
C ILE A 483 11.54 -0.46 -4.49
N ASP A 484 11.65 0.00 -5.73
CA ASP A 484 12.36 -0.68 -6.80
C ASP A 484 13.87 -0.41 -6.65
N VAL A 485 14.58 -1.40 -6.15
CA VAL A 485 16.04 -1.37 -6.05
C VAL A 485 16.71 -2.07 -7.25
N ALA A 486 15.91 -2.67 -8.12
CA ALA A 486 16.40 -3.40 -9.28
C ALA A 486 16.85 -2.45 -10.39
N ARG A 487 15.94 -1.61 -10.90
CA ARG A 487 16.25 -0.67 -11.99
C ARG A 487 17.21 0.42 -11.53
N LYS A 488 17.10 0.83 -10.27
CA LYS A 488 18.04 1.76 -9.63
C LYS A 488 18.58 1.14 -8.34
N ALA A 489 19.89 0.89 -8.25
CA ALA A 489 20.48 0.36 -7.02
C ALA A 489 20.33 1.38 -5.87
N VAL A 490 19.97 0.87 -4.71
CA VAL A 490 19.82 1.65 -3.48
C VAL A 490 20.72 1.01 -2.41
N SER A 491 21.47 1.83 -1.69
CA SER A 491 22.34 1.35 -0.63
C SER A 491 21.55 0.86 0.58
N LEU A 492 22.12 -0.07 1.35
CA LEU A 492 21.52 -0.51 2.60
C LEU A 492 21.37 0.62 3.61
N ASP A 493 22.30 1.58 3.63
CA ASP A 493 22.23 2.73 4.54
C ASP A 493 20.98 3.55 4.30
N VAL A 494 20.60 3.75 3.04
CA VAL A 494 19.34 4.42 2.67
C VAL A 494 18.13 3.59 3.06
N LEU A 495 18.16 2.28 2.83
CA LEU A 495 17.09 1.39 3.24
C LEU A 495 16.91 1.37 4.77
N TYR A 496 18.00 1.39 5.55
CA TYR A 496 17.93 1.54 7.00
C TYR A 496 17.28 2.86 7.39
N THR A 497 17.70 3.97 6.78
CA THR A 497 17.13 5.30 7.04
C THR A 497 15.64 5.37 6.71
N MET A 498 15.22 4.81 5.57
CA MET A 498 13.80 4.71 5.19
C MET A 498 13.02 3.87 6.21
N MET A 499 13.55 2.72 6.59
CA MET A 499 12.93 1.81 7.57
C MET A 499 12.78 2.46 8.95
N GLU A 500 13.80 3.15 9.45
CA GLU A 500 13.77 3.88 10.72
C GLU A 500 12.73 5.01 10.67
N THR A 501 12.69 5.74 9.55
CA THR A 501 11.67 6.79 9.32
C THR A 501 10.25 6.22 9.24
N MET A 502 10.05 5.10 8.55
CA MET A 502 8.77 4.37 8.56
C MET A 502 8.33 4.04 9.99
N SER A 503 9.24 3.51 10.80
CA SER A 503 8.98 3.20 12.20
C SER A 503 8.58 4.46 13.01
N TRP A 504 9.19 5.62 12.72
CA TRP A 504 8.86 6.88 13.38
C TRP A 504 7.43 7.33 13.13
N TYR A 505 6.87 7.01 11.95
CA TYR A 505 5.48 7.27 11.56
C TYR A 505 4.57 6.04 11.70
N LYS A 506 4.99 5.00 12.43
CA LYS A 506 4.24 3.75 12.66
C LYS A 506 3.81 3.04 11.36
N MET A 507 4.56 3.23 10.26
CA MET A 507 4.45 2.40 9.06
C MET A 507 5.19 1.09 9.30
N ASN A 508 4.68 -0.04 8.78
CA ASN A 508 5.11 -1.36 9.23
C ASN A 508 5.43 -2.38 8.14
N ASP A 509 5.33 -2.02 6.86
CA ASP A 509 5.47 -2.98 5.75
C ASP A 509 6.36 -2.37 4.66
N LEU A 510 7.57 -2.93 4.48
CA LEU A 510 8.56 -2.46 3.51
C LEU A 510 8.79 -3.51 2.43
N ALA A 511 8.26 -3.26 1.23
CA ALA A 511 8.51 -4.10 0.06
C ALA A 511 9.82 -3.70 -0.64
N ILE A 512 10.63 -4.70 -1.02
CA ILE A 512 11.89 -4.49 -1.75
C ILE A 512 11.86 -5.32 -3.02
N HIS A 513 11.74 -4.63 -4.17
CA HIS A 513 11.70 -5.24 -5.50
C HIS A 513 13.13 -5.45 -6.02
N LEU A 514 13.58 -6.72 -6.08
CA LEU A 514 14.99 -7.07 -6.22
C LEU A 514 15.44 -7.37 -7.65
N ASN A 515 14.51 -7.61 -8.59
CA ASN A 515 14.87 -7.86 -9.99
C ASN A 515 13.88 -7.21 -10.94
N ASP A 516 14.42 -6.59 -11.96
CA ASP A 516 13.66 -6.01 -13.06
C ASP A 516 14.59 -5.57 -14.22
N ASN A 517 14.02 -4.85 -15.18
CA ASN A 517 14.68 -4.35 -16.37
C ASN A 517 14.12 -3.00 -16.81
N GLU A 518 14.89 -2.30 -17.65
CA GLU A 518 14.40 -1.12 -18.32
C GLU A 518 13.11 -1.41 -19.10
N ILE A 519 12.23 -0.43 -19.13
CA ILE A 519 10.99 -0.48 -19.93
C ILE A 519 11.24 -0.75 -21.42
N LEU A 520 12.44 -0.43 -21.91
CA LEU A 520 12.90 -0.74 -23.27
C LEU A 520 13.14 -2.25 -23.53
N ALA A 521 13.04 -3.11 -22.51
CA ALA A 521 13.17 -4.55 -22.68
C ALA A 521 12.09 -5.17 -23.58
N THR A 522 10.96 -4.49 -23.80
CA THR A 522 9.93 -4.95 -24.72
C THR A 522 10.33 -4.65 -26.18
N SER A 523 10.29 -5.66 -27.04
CA SER A 523 10.64 -5.53 -28.46
C SER A 523 9.75 -4.53 -29.21
N GLY A 524 8.53 -4.31 -28.76
CA GLY A 524 7.63 -3.28 -29.29
C GLY A 524 8.19 -1.86 -29.18
N LEU A 525 8.98 -1.59 -28.14
CA LEU A 525 9.64 -0.30 -27.93
C LEU A 525 10.99 -0.19 -28.65
N THR A 526 11.74 -1.29 -28.76
CA THR A 526 13.07 -1.31 -29.39
C THR A 526 13.06 -1.69 -30.87
N GLY A 527 11.99 -2.30 -31.37
CA GLY A 527 11.86 -2.76 -32.76
C GLY A 527 12.34 -4.17 -33.03
N SER A 528 13.08 -4.83 -32.13
CA SER A 528 13.46 -6.24 -32.26
C SER A 528 13.78 -6.88 -30.90
N ALA A 529 13.57 -8.21 -30.83
CA ALA A 529 13.91 -9.00 -29.65
C ALA A 529 15.42 -8.99 -29.34
N GLU A 530 16.29 -8.98 -30.37
CA GLU A 530 17.73 -8.87 -30.19
C GLU A 530 18.13 -7.53 -29.56
N GLN A 531 17.45 -6.45 -29.95
CA GLN A 531 17.69 -5.13 -29.39
C GLN A 531 17.13 -5.05 -27.96
N ALA A 532 15.95 -5.59 -27.70
CA ALA A 532 15.38 -5.66 -26.35
C ALA A 532 16.27 -6.42 -25.35
N MET A 533 16.98 -7.47 -25.79
CA MET A 533 17.96 -8.21 -24.98
C MET A 533 19.18 -7.37 -24.58
N THR A 534 19.39 -6.20 -25.18
CA THR A 534 20.48 -5.28 -24.77
C THR A 534 20.06 -4.27 -23.71
N ALA A 535 18.78 -4.16 -23.42
CA ALA A 535 18.27 -3.27 -22.37
C ALA A 535 18.88 -3.60 -21.01
N GLU A 536 19.02 -2.62 -20.15
CA GLU A 536 19.59 -2.84 -18.81
C GLU A 536 18.64 -3.64 -17.93
N SER A 537 19.20 -4.45 -17.04
CA SER A 537 18.42 -5.29 -16.12
C SER A 537 19.26 -5.67 -14.91
N ALA A 538 18.62 -5.93 -13.80
CA ALA A 538 19.32 -6.34 -12.61
C ALA A 538 18.63 -7.50 -11.87
N PHE A 539 19.43 -8.21 -11.12
CA PHE A 539 19.05 -9.09 -10.03
C PHE A 539 19.91 -8.71 -8.82
N ARG A 540 19.34 -7.92 -7.90
CA ARG A 540 20.07 -7.25 -6.79
C ARG A 540 20.34 -8.14 -5.58
N LEU A 541 20.33 -9.45 -5.76
CA LEU A 541 20.56 -10.41 -4.70
C LEU A 541 21.66 -11.39 -5.10
N GLU A 542 22.58 -11.65 -4.18
CA GLU A 542 23.57 -12.72 -4.34
C GLU A 542 22.86 -14.05 -4.61
N SER A 543 23.24 -14.72 -5.70
CA SER A 543 22.66 -16.01 -6.11
C SER A 543 23.70 -16.91 -6.76
N GLY A 544 23.93 -18.07 -6.16
CA GLY A 544 24.77 -19.11 -6.73
C GLY A 544 24.14 -19.76 -7.97
N VAL A 545 22.81 -19.79 -8.06
CA VAL A 545 22.06 -20.31 -9.21
C VAL A 545 22.25 -19.43 -10.43
N LEU A 546 22.13 -18.13 -10.27
CA LEU A 546 22.32 -17.14 -11.34
C LEU A 546 23.80 -16.75 -11.50
N GLY A 547 24.66 -17.05 -10.52
CA GLY A 547 26.06 -16.64 -10.52
C GLY A 547 26.24 -15.15 -10.24
N VAL A 548 25.32 -14.52 -9.53
CA VAL A 548 25.42 -13.15 -9.03
C VAL A 548 26.28 -13.15 -7.79
N GLN A 549 27.30 -12.31 -7.77
CA GLN A 549 28.18 -12.10 -6.61
C GLN A 549 27.98 -10.67 -6.10
N ALA A 550 28.13 -10.45 -4.81
CA ALA A 550 28.05 -9.10 -4.21
C ALA A 550 29.16 -8.16 -4.72
N GLU A 551 30.29 -8.73 -5.10
CA GLU A 551 31.41 -8.02 -5.71
C GLU A 551 31.79 -8.73 -7.00
N GLY A 552 31.22 -8.47 -8.13
CA GLY A 552 31.74 -9.13 -9.27
C GLY A 552 30.94 -9.22 -10.54
N ASP A 553 31.40 -10.08 -11.43
CA ASP A 553 30.88 -10.24 -12.79
C ASP A 553 29.41 -10.67 -12.79
N TYR A 554 28.56 -9.72 -13.04
CA TYR A 554 27.18 -9.96 -13.38
C TYR A 554 26.96 -9.81 -14.88
N PRO A 555 26.06 -10.58 -15.51
CA PRO A 555 25.87 -10.51 -16.96
C PRO A 555 25.28 -9.20 -17.48
N THR A 556 24.96 -8.27 -16.59
CA THR A 556 24.48 -6.92 -16.92
C THR A 556 25.46 -5.90 -16.31
N PRO A 557 25.51 -4.64 -16.75
CA PRO A 557 26.36 -3.62 -16.21
C PRO A 557 25.91 -3.17 -14.81
N GLN A 558 25.85 -4.11 -13.88
CA GLN A 558 25.39 -3.91 -12.52
C GLN A 558 26.56 -4.06 -11.54
N GLU A 559 26.81 -3.01 -10.81
CA GLU A 559 27.95 -2.96 -9.90
C GLU A 559 27.58 -3.37 -8.48
N TYR A 560 26.27 -3.53 -8.15
CA TYR A 560 25.84 -3.76 -6.78
C TYR A 560 24.74 -4.83 -6.66
N ALA A 561 24.92 -5.75 -5.73
CA ALA A 561 23.93 -6.70 -5.27
C ALA A 561 24.08 -6.89 -3.76
N TYR A 562 22.96 -7.03 -3.04
CA TYR A 562 22.98 -7.37 -1.62
C TYR A 562 23.47 -8.80 -1.43
N THR A 563 24.33 -9.03 -0.47
CA THR A 563 24.63 -10.38 -0.02
C THR A 563 23.43 -10.99 0.69
N LYS A 564 23.36 -12.32 0.72
CA LYS A 564 22.32 -13.02 1.46
C LYS A 564 22.31 -12.67 2.95
N GLU A 565 23.50 -12.48 3.51
CA GLU A 565 23.68 -12.15 4.93
C GLU A 565 23.25 -10.71 5.23
N GLU A 566 23.63 -9.75 4.39
CA GLU A 566 23.22 -8.35 4.54
C GLU A 566 21.70 -8.19 4.53
N LEU A 567 21.02 -8.83 3.56
CA LEU A 567 19.56 -8.74 3.47
C LEU A 567 18.88 -9.44 4.66
N ALA A 568 19.36 -10.62 5.05
CA ALA A 568 18.83 -11.31 6.23
C ALA A 568 19.03 -10.50 7.52
N GLN A 569 20.18 -9.84 7.68
CA GLN A 569 20.45 -8.96 8.81
C GLN A 569 19.56 -7.73 8.79
N PHE A 570 19.35 -7.11 7.61
CA PHE A 570 18.42 -6.00 7.45
C PHE A 570 17.00 -6.40 7.88
N ILE A 571 16.50 -7.54 7.40
CA ILE A 571 15.18 -8.08 7.77
C ILE A 571 15.09 -8.30 9.29
N THR A 572 16.14 -8.83 9.91
CA THR A 572 16.18 -9.05 11.36
C THR A 572 16.13 -7.73 12.14
N THR A 573 16.92 -6.75 11.72
CA THR A 573 16.96 -5.43 12.38
C THR A 573 15.60 -4.73 12.28
N ALA A 574 14.95 -4.78 11.12
CA ALA A 574 13.66 -4.15 10.89
C ALA A 574 12.56 -4.64 11.86
N LYS A 575 12.63 -5.89 12.33
CA LYS A 575 11.69 -6.42 13.33
C LYS A 575 11.71 -5.62 14.64
N THR A 576 12.88 -5.17 15.09
CA THR A 576 13.03 -4.36 16.32
C THR A 576 12.38 -2.98 16.15
N TYR A 577 12.38 -2.46 14.92
CA TYR A 577 11.70 -1.21 14.56
C TYR A 577 10.19 -1.38 14.29
N GLY A 578 9.66 -2.60 14.39
CA GLY A 578 8.25 -2.90 14.11
C GLY A 578 7.92 -2.97 12.62
N VAL A 579 8.94 -3.03 11.75
CA VAL A 579 8.78 -3.06 10.30
C VAL A 579 8.98 -4.48 9.76
N THR A 580 8.02 -4.97 9.00
CA THR A 580 8.09 -6.21 8.25
C THR A 580 8.67 -5.93 6.87
N VAL A 581 9.83 -6.50 6.57
CA VAL A 581 10.42 -6.43 5.22
C VAL A 581 9.85 -7.55 4.37
N VAL A 582 9.37 -7.20 3.17
CA VAL A 582 8.79 -8.10 2.17
C VAL A 582 9.70 -8.12 0.94
N PRO A 583 10.71 -9.00 0.91
CA PRO A 583 11.58 -9.12 -0.25
C PRO A 583 10.84 -9.78 -1.42
N GLU A 584 11.12 -9.28 -2.62
CA GLU A 584 10.46 -9.71 -3.86
C GLU A 584 11.46 -10.23 -4.88
N ILE A 585 11.16 -11.39 -5.45
CA ILE A 585 11.73 -11.85 -6.72
C ILE A 585 10.57 -11.96 -7.70
N ASP A 586 10.56 -11.07 -8.67
CA ASP A 586 9.49 -11.02 -9.66
C ASP A 586 9.73 -12.00 -10.81
N THR A 587 8.78 -12.89 -10.95
CA THR A 587 8.68 -13.88 -12.01
C THR A 587 7.21 -14.19 -12.30
N PRO A 588 6.80 -14.55 -13.52
CA PRO A 588 7.60 -14.88 -14.70
C PRO A 588 7.93 -13.71 -15.63
N ALA A 589 7.29 -12.54 -15.48
CA ALA A 589 7.67 -11.31 -16.18
C ALA A 589 8.84 -10.61 -15.46
N HIS A 590 9.23 -9.43 -15.88
CA HIS A 590 10.29 -8.63 -15.26
C HIS A 590 11.63 -9.39 -15.06
N SER A 591 11.86 -10.39 -15.90
CA SER A 591 12.89 -11.41 -15.74
C SER A 591 14.03 -11.32 -16.76
N LEU A 592 14.29 -10.12 -17.36
CA LEU A 592 15.34 -9.98 -18.38
C LEU A 592 16.71 -10.35 -17.86
N SER A 593 17.02 -10.08 -16.60
CA SER A 593 18.26 -10.48 -15.95
C SER A 593 18.45 -12.00 -15.96
N ILE A 594 17.37 -12.78 -15.87
CA ILE A 594 17.35 -14.24 -15.96
C ILE A 594 17.42 -14.68 -17.42
N THR A 595 16.61 -14.09 -18.29
CA THR A 595 16.53 -14.48 -19.71
C THR A 595 17.78 -14.09 -20.50
N LYS A 596 18.50 -13.03 -20.13
CA LYS A 596 19.82 -12.72 -20.70
C LYS A 596 20.83 -13.85 -20.46
N ARG A 597 20.83 -14.40 -19.25
CA ARG A 597 21.71 -15.52 -18.89
C ARG A 597 21.26 -16.82 -19.53
N TYR A 598 19.96 -17.02 -19.71
CA TYR A 598 19.34 -18.21 -20.28
C TYR A 598 18.41 -17.84 -21.44
N PRO A 599 18.93 -17.37 -22.61
CA PRO A 599 18.08 -16.86 -23.69
C PRO A 599 17.06 -17.86 -24.27
N ASP A 600 17.34 -19.16 -24.14
CA ASP A 600 16.45 -20.23 -24.56
C ASP A 600 15.23 -20.41 -23.63
N TYR A 601 15.21 -19.71 -22.49
CA TYR A 601 14.13 -19.75 -21.50
C TYR A 601 13.19 -18.55 -21.59
N ALA A 602 13.51 -17.56 -22.46
CA ALA A 602 12.66 -16.44 -22.70
C ALA A 602 11.40 -16.83 -23.47
N LEU A 603 10.26 -16.32 -23.04
CA LEU A 603 9.01 -16.42 -23.79
C LEU A 603 9.15 -15.73 -25.16
N ARG A 604 8.81 -16.45 -26.21
CA ARG A 604 8.89 -15.96 -27.59
C ARG A 604 7.48 -15.93 -28.17
N THR A 605 6.70 -14.94 -27.81
CA THR A 605 5.47 -14.61 -28.48
C THR A 605 5.74 -13.84 -29.76
N SER A 606 4.81 -13.77 -30.69
CA SER A 606 4.97 -13.22 -32.04
C SER A 606 5.40 -11.74 -32.05
N GLY A 607 6.66 -11.53 -31.74
CA GLY A 607 7.33 -10.25 -31.98
C GLY A 607 7.60 -9.39 -30.77
N GLU A 608 7.62 -9.99 -29.53
CA GLU A 608 7.48 -9.00 -28.47
C GLU A 608 8.46 -9.14 -27.32
N SER A 609 8.02 -9.39 -26.16
CA SER A 609 8.80 -9.32 -24.95
C SER A 609 9.88 -10.41 -24.86
N VAL A 610 11.03 -10.08 -24.30
CA VAL A 610 12.12 -11.04 -24.01
C VAL A 610 12.42 -11.13 -22.51
N ASP A 611 11.74 -10.34 -21.73
CA ASP A 611 11.87 -10.19 -20.28
C ASP A 611 10.95 -11.11 -19.49
N GLN A 612 10.37 -12.11 -20.15
CA GLN A 612 9.45 -13.07 -19.54
C GLN A 612 9.97 -14.49 -19.67
N ILE A 613 9.80 -15.27 -18.61
CA ILE A 613 10.14 -16.69 -18.58
C ILE A 613 9.05 -17.48 -19.31
N ASP A 614 9.46 -18.37 -20.25
CA ASP A 614 8.53 -19.28 -20.93
C ASP A 614 8.03 -20.37 -19.98
N LEU A 615 6.83 -20.22 -19.46
CA LEU A 615 6.17 -21.19 -18.57
C LEU A 615 5.79 -22.50 -19.29
N GLY A 616 5.79 -22.50 -20.62
CA GLY A 616 5.68 -23.72 -21.43
C GLY A 616 6.98 -24.55 -21.46
N ASN A 617 8.10 -23.95 -21.06
CA ASN A 617 9.39 -24.59 -20.98
C ASN A 617 9.69 -25.12 -19.58
N GLY A 618 9.52 -26.43 -19.35
CA GLY A 618 9.73 -27.04 -18.03
C GLY A 618 11.13 -26.85 -17.44
N LYS A 619 12.17 -26.50 -18.23
CA LYS A 619 13.49 -26.16 -17.72
C LYS A 619 13.56 -24.74 -17.21
N ALA A 620 12.85 -23.83 -17.85
CA ALA A 620 12.74 -22.44 -17.41
C ALA A 620 12.00 -22.36 -16.08
N VAL A 621 10.88 -23.08 -15.97
CA VAL A 621 10.13 -23.21 -14.70
C VAL A 621 11.01 -23.83 -13.60
N ALA A 622 11.76 -24.90 -13.90
CA ALA A 622 12.64 -25.53 -12.92
C ALA A 622 13.78 -24.59 -12.44
N LEU A 623 14.29 -23.70 -13.31
CA LEU A 623 15.27 -22.69 -12.93
C LEU A 623 14.65 -21.67 -11.96
N ALA A 624 13.45 -21.17 -12.27
CA ALA A 624 12.75 -20.23 -11.36
C ALA A 624 12.48 -20.86 -9.99
N GLU A 625 12.03 -22.13 -9.97
CA GLU A 625 11.87 -22.87 -8.71
C GLU A 625 13.20 -23.07 -7.94
N GLU A 626 14.32 -23.18 -8.64
CA GLU A 626 15.64 -23.33 -8.03
C GLU A 626 16.13 -22.00 -7.41
N ILE A 627 15.88 -20.87 -8.09
CA ILE A 627 16.16 -19.53 -7.55
C ILE A 627 15.38 -19.32 -6.25
N TRP A 628 14.08 -19.62 -6.27
CA TRP A 628 13.22 -19.51 -5.09
C TRP A 628 13.69 -20.44 -3.96
N ARG A 629 14.09 -21.67 -4.28
CA ARG A 629 14.63 -22.61 -3.28
C ARG A 629 15.88 -22.09 -2.63
N GLU A 630 16.77 -21.46 -3.39
CA GLU A 630 17.99 -20.83 -2.86
C GLU A 630 17.65 -19.66 -1.93
N ALA A 631 16.72 -18.78 -2.34
CA ALA A 631 16.34 -17.62 -1.55
C ALA A 631 15.65 -18.00 -0.22
N LEU A 632 14.85 -19.07 -0.23
CA LEU A 632 14.06 -19.56 0.90
C LEU A 632 14.81 -20.55 1.81
N ASP A 633 16.05 -20.94 1.49
CA ASP A 633 16.79 -21.92 2.30
C ASP A 633 16.93 -21.46 3.76
N GLU A 634 16.54 -22.32 4.70
CA GLU A 634 16.43 -21.96 6.13
C GLU A 634 17.78 -21.61 6.78
N GLU A 635 18.91 -22.16 6.26
CA GLU A 635 20.23 -21.94 6.86
C GLU A 635 21.00 -20.80 6.18
N SER A 636 20.86 -20.66 4.87
CA SER A 636 21.71 -19.79 4.04
C SER A 636 20.95 -18.89 3.07
N GLY A 637 19.64 -19.01 2.99
CA GLY A 637 18.80 -18.21 2.10
C GLY A 637 18.69 -16.76 2.57
N ALA A 638 18.64 -15.85 1.62
CA ALA A 638 18.47 -14.42 1.92
C ALA A 638 17.13 -14.10 2.60
N PHE A 639 16.09 -14.88 2.30
CA PHE A 639 14.75 -14.69 2.84
C PHE A 639 14.45 -15.56 4.07
N ARG A 640 15.49 -16.21 4.66
CA ARG A 640 15.32 -17.05 5.85
C ARG A 640 14.60 -16.33 6.99
N GLU A 641 14.89 -15.04 7.18
CA GLU A 641 14.32 -14.20 8.24
C GLU A 641 13.00 -13.54 7.87
N ALA A 642 12.62 -13.52 6.59
CA ALA A 642 11.37 -12.92 6.15
C ALA A 642 10.17 -13.76 6.58
N LYS A 643 9.10 -13.10 7.02
CA LYS A 643 7.79 -13.75 7.29
C LYS A 643 6.93 -13.79 6.02
N ILE A 644 7.00 -12.73 5.23
CA ILE A 644 6.25 -12.55 3.99
C ILE A 644 7.25 -12.42 2.85
N VAL A 645 6.98 -13.04 1.72
CA VAL A 645 7.75 -12.89 0.49
C VAL A 645 6.82 -12.55 -0.66
N ASN A 646 7.24 -11.66 -1.56
CA ASN A 646 6.49 -11.33 -2.77
C ASN A 646 7.09 -12.10 -3.96
N ILE A 647 6.22 -12.77 -4.72
CA ILE A 647 6.60 -13.64 -5.83
C ILE A 647 6.42 -12.98 -7.21
N GLY A 648 6.07 -11.69 -7.25
CA GLY A 648 5.81 -10.95 -8.47
C GLY A 648 4.48 -11.32 -9.10
N MET A 649 4.47 -11.87 -10.31
CA MET A 649 3.31 -12.43 -11.01
C MET A 649 2.51 -11.43 -11.86
N ASP A 650 2.96 -10.21 -12.05
CA ASP A 650 2.31 -9.22 -12.91
C ASP A 650 2.76 -9.31 -14.38
N GLU A 651 2.04 -8.63 -15.22
CA GLU A 651 2.31 -8.34 -16.63
C GLU A 651 2.79 -9.53 -17.51
N TYR A 652 2.37 -10.75 -17.18
CA TYR A 652 2.70 -11.91 -18.01
C TYR A 652 1.80 -12.00 -19.25
N TYR A 653 2.40 -12.12 -20.44
CA TYR A 653 1.69 -12.18 -21.72
C TYR A 653 1.63 -13.59 -22.33
N GLY A 654 1.94 -14.61 -21.55
CA GLY A 654 1.89 -16.02 -21.98
C GLY A 654 0.52 -16.68 -21.73
N ASP A 655 0.53 -18.00 -21.63
CA ASP A 655 -0.69 -18.81 -21.41
C ASP A 655 -1.18 -18.71 -19.96
N GLY A 656 -2.44 -18.31 -19.76
CA GLY A 656 -3.01 -18.09 -18.43
C GLY A 656 -3.15 -19.35 -17.59
N GLU A 657 -3.39 -20.53 -18.20
CA GLU A 657 -3.41 -21.78 -17.43
C GLU A 657 -2.02 -22.17 -16.92
N GLN A 658 -0.97 -21.96 -17.72
CA GLN A 658 0.43 -22.16 -17.28
C GLN A 658 0.81 -21.19 -16.18
N TYR A 659 0.36 -19.92 -16.28
CA TYR A 659 0.52 -18.92 -15.24
C TYR A 659 -0.09 -19.36 -13.90
N ARG A 660 -1.36 -19.79 -13.89
CA ARG A 660 -2.04 -20.26 -12.68
C ARG A 660 -1.39 -21.51 -12.07
N GLN A 661 -0.89 -22.41 -12.91
CA GLN A 661 -0.13 -23.58 -12.47
C GLN A 661 1.22 -23.18 -11.86
N TYR A 662 1.92 -22.21 -12.46
CA TYR A 662 3.18 -21.69 -11.95
C TYR A 662 2.97 -21.00 -10.60
N LEU A 663 1.99 -20.10 -10.50
CA LEU A 663 1.59 -19.48 -9.24
C LEU A 663 1.35 -20.51 -8.14
N THR A 664 0.55 -21.55 -8.43
CA THR A 664 0.25 -22.61 -7.46
C THR A 664 1.53 -23.31 -6.97
N ARG A 665 2.52 -23.52 -7.84
CA ARG A 665 3.78 -24.19 -7.52
C ARG A 665 4.70 -23.33 -6.67
N ILE A 666 4.92 -22.07 -7.04
CA ILE A 666 5.77 -21.16 -6.27
C ILE A 666 5.14 -20.81 -4.92
N ASN A 667 3.84 -20.54 -4.89
CA ASN A 667 3.10 -20.33 -3.64
C ASN A 667 3.27 -21.51 -2.68
N LYS A 668 3.09 -22.73 -3.18
CA LYS A 668 3.30 -23.93 -2.37
C LYS A 668 4.73 -24.04 -1.84
N GLN A 669 5.73 -23.75 -2.65
CA GLN A 669 7.15 -23.81 -2.26
C GLN A 669 7.45 -22.82 -1.12
N ALA A 670 6.94 -21.59 -1.22
CA ALA A 670 7.12 -20.57 -0.19
C ALA A 670 6.35 -20.91 1.09
N GLN A 671 5.13 -21.43 0.97
CA GLN A 671 4.37 -21.92 2.13
C GLN A 671 5.03 -23.11 2.84
N GLU A 672 5.64 -24.04 2.08
CA GLU A 672 6.41 -25.15 2.65
C GLU A 672 7.65 -24.66 3.43
N ALA A 673 8.19 -23.49 3.06
CA ALA A 673 9.24 -22.79 3.81
C ALA A 673 8.66 -21.90 4.96
N GLY A 674 7.36 -22.02 5.30
CA GLY A 674 6.72 -21.31 6.39
C GLY A 674 6.44 -19.83 6.12
N LYS A 675 6.42 -19.39 4.83
CA LYS A 675 6.20 -18.00 4.46
C LYS A 675 4.74 -17.73 4.11
N THR A 676 4.25 -16.55 4.43
CA THR A 676 3.08 -15.95 3.79
C THR A 676 3.51 -15.42 2.43
N VAL A 677 2.68 -15.61 1.42
CA VAL A 677 3.00 -15.21 0.04
C VAL A 677 2.23 -13.97 -0.33
N ARG A 678 2.91 -13.03 -0.96
CA ARG A 678 2.32 -11.84 -1.60
C ARG A 678 2.55 -11.92 -3.10
N LEU A 679 1.66 -11.33 -3.89
CA LEU A 679 1.82 -11.21 -5.33
C LEU A 679 1.17 -9.94 -5.86
N TRP A 680 1.54 -9.54 -7.06
CA TRP A 680 0.82 -8.54 -7.84
C TRP A 680 -0.38 -9.16 -8.53
N GLY A 681 -1.56 -8.61 -8.30
CA GLY A 681 -2.81 -9.16 -8.78
C GLY A 681 -2.92 -9.17 -10.30
N SER A 682 -3.19 -10.35 -10.87
CA SER A 682 -3.35 -10.55 -12.32
C SER A 682 -4.39 -11.62 -12.68
N LEU A 683 -5.09 -12.17 -11.70
CA LEU A 683 -5.95 -13.34 -11.89
C LEU A 683 -7.21 -13.07 -12.72
N SER A 684 -7.68 -11.83 -12.78
CA SER A 684 -8.81 -11.48 -13.66
C SER A 684 -8.39 -11.42 -15.13
N ASN A 685 -7.12 -11.09 -15.42
CA ASN A 685 -6.58 -11.09 -16.78
C ASN A 685 -6.05 -12.46 -17.20
N MET A 686 -5.48 -13.22 -16.27
CA MET A 686 -4.90 -14.54 -16.52
C MET A 686 -5.95 -15.66 -16.42
N GLY A 687 -6.72 -15.88 -17.48
CA GLY A 687 -7.74 -16.90 -17.58
C GLY A 687 -7.18 -18.33 -17.47
N GLY A 688 -7.96 -19.25 -16.90
CA GLY A 688 -7.55 -20.66 -16.77
C GLY A 688 -8.51 -21.46 -15.90
N THR A 689 -8.29 -22.77 -15.82
CA THR A 689 -9.11 -23.73 -15.03
C THR A 689 -8.50 -24.04 -13.67
N THR A 690 -7.19 -23.82 -13.50
CA THR A 690 -6.54 -23.93 -12.20
C THR A 690 -6.96 -22.79 -11.32
N VAL A 691 -7.48 -23.07 -10.11
CA VAL A 691 -7.87 -22.09 -9.12
C VAL A 691 -6.78 -22.06 -8.04
N PRO A 692 -5.93 -21.01 -7.98
CA PRO A 692 -4.98 -20.85 -6.89
C PRO A 692 -5.70 -20.69 -5.56
N SER A 693 -5.20 -21.33 -4.49
CA SER A 693 -5.79 -21.19 -3.16
C SER A 693 -5.57 -19.78 -2.62
N PRO A 694 -6.59 -19.11 -2.06
CA PRO A 694 -6.43 -17.82 -1.40
C PRO A 694 -5.76 -17.94 -0.01
N GLU A 695 -5.64 -19.16 0.54
CA GLU A 695 -5.07 -19.38 1.87
C GLU A 695 -3.59 -18.94 1.93
N ASN A 696 -3.24 -18.12 2.92
CA ASN A 696 -1.92 -17.52 3.10
C ASN A 696 -1.39 -16.74 1.87
N LEU A 697 -2.31 -16.19 1.07
CA LEU A 697 -1.99 -15.42 -0.12
C LEU A 697 -2.54 -14.00 -0.01
N GLN A 698 -1.64 -13.01 -0.02
CA GLN A 698 -1.95 -11.58 -0.05
C GLN A 698 -1.80 -11.07 -1.48
N MET A 699 -2.72 -10.22 -1.92
CA MET A 699 -2.73 -9.69 -3.27
C MET A 699 -2.63 -8.17 -3.28
N ASN A 700 -1.58 -7.64 -3.88
CA ASN A 700 -1.44 -6.23 -4.21
C ASN A 700 -2.34 -5.91 -5.40
N ILE A 701 -3.39 -5.14 -5.19
CA ILE A 701 -4.24 -4.63 -6.27
C ILE A 701 -3.62 -3.34 -6.80
N TRP A 702 -2.87 -3.46 -7.89
CA TRP A 702 -2.18 -2.36 -8.56
C TRP A 702 -2.94 -1.84 -9.78
N SER A 703 -3.70 -2.71 -10.43
CA SER A 703 -4.54 -2.41 -11.58
C SER A 703 -5.82 -3.22 -11.52
N THR A 704 -6.96 -2.54 -11.57
CA THR A 704 -8.26 -3.19 -11.58
C THR A 704 -8.53 -3.97 -12.88
N ASP A 705 -7.80 -3.68 -13.96
CA ASP A 705 -7.85 -4.45 -15.22
C ASP A 705 -7.14 -5.81 -15.10
N TRP A 706 -6.09 -5.89 -14.29
CA TRP A 706 -5.35 -7.13 -14.08
C TRP A 706 -5.97 -7.99 -12.98
N ALA A 707 -6.45 -7.36 -11.90
CA ALA A 707 -7.18 -8.02 -10.84
C ALA A 707 -8.34 -7.14 -10.35
N ASP A 708 -9.55 -7.56 -10.64
CA ASP A 708 -10.77 -6.91 -10.17
C ASP A 708 -10.91 -7.08 -8.65
N PRO A 709 -10.96 -6.00 -7.86
CA PRO A 709 -10.97 -6.08 -6.40
C PRO A 709 -12.16 -6.87 -5.85
N GLN A 710 -13.35 -6.68 -6.43
CA GLN A 710 -14.56 -7.37 -5.97
C GLN A 710 -14.49 -8.86 -6.29
N GLU A 711 -14.03 -9.23 -7.51
CA GLU A 711 -13.81 -10.63 -7.89
C GLU A 711 -12.81 -11.31 -6.95
N MET A 712 -11.70 -10.65 -6.65
CA MET A 712 -10.67 -11.19 -5.76
C MET A 712 -11.17 -11.30 -4.31
N TYR A 713 -11.94 -10.34 -3.84
CA TYR A 713 -12.59 -10.36 -2.54
C TYR A 713 -13.57 -11.55 -2.42
N GLU A 714 -14.46 -11.71 -3.38
CA GLU A 714 -15.42 -12.83 -3.42
C GLU A 714 -14.73 -14.21 -3.55
N ALA A 715 -13.56 -14.25 -4.20
CA ALA A 715 -12.72 -15.44 -4.25
C ALA A 715 -11.96 -15.75 -2.94
N GLY A 716 -12.03 -14.86 -1.94
CA GLY A 716 -11.46 -15.04 -0.60
C GLY A 716 -10.02 -14.59 -0.44
N TYR A 717 -9.45 -13.83 -1.39
CA TYR A 717 -8.08 -13.29 -1.27
C TYR A 717 -8.01 -12.14 -0.27
N SER A 718 -6.88 -12.03 0.43
CA SER A 718 -6.55 -10.84 1.23
C SER A 718 -5.97 -9.76 0.32
N LEU A 719 -6.49 -8.54 0.41
CA LEU A 719 -6.22 -7.45 -0.53
C LEU A 719 -5.42 -6.32 0.12
N ILE A 720 -4.47 -5.79 -0.64
CA ILE A 720 -3.70 -4.60 -0.30
C ILE A 720 -3.89 -3.60 -1.45
N ASN A 721 -4.31 -2.39 -1.13
CA ASN A 721 -4.46 -1.34 -2.14
C ASN A 721 -3.08 -0.76 -2.50
N MET A 722 -2.68 -0.96 -3.74
CA MET A 722 -1.47 -0.40 -4.33
C MET A 722 -1.75 0.17 -5.73
N GLN A 723 -2.93 0.75 -5.92
CA GLN A 723 -3.36 1.21 -7.24
C GLN A 723 -2.40 2.23 -7.84
N ASN A 724 -2.00 1.99 -9.09
CA ASN A 724 -1.01 2.78 -9.82
C ASN A 724 -1.38 4.27 -9.95
N ASN A 725 -2.66 4.58 -10.11
CA ASN A 725 -3.16 5.95 -10.30
C ASN A 725 -3.14 6.82 -9.03
N HIS A 726 -2.92 6.24 -7.83
CA HIS A 726 -2.92 6.98 -6.57
C HIS A 726 -1.69 6.70 -5.69
N LEU A 727 -1.04 5.55 -5.88
CA LEU A 727 -0.02 5.06 -4.95
C LEU A 727 1.32 4.72 -5.63
N TYR A 728 1.46 4.95 -6.94
CA TYR A 728 2.72 4.80 -7.64
C TYR A 728 3.43 6.13 -7.81
N ILE A 729 4.73 6.11 -7.56
CA ILE A 729 5.68 7.16 -7.89
C ILE A 729 6.62 6.60 -8.94
N ILE A 730 6.66 7.24 -10.11
CA ILE A 730 7.55 6.87 -11.22
C ILE A 730 8.33 8.13 -11.61
N PRO A 731 9.51 8.34 -11.02
CA PRO A 731 10.31 9.52 -11.29
C PRO A 731 10.58 9.70 -12.79
N GLY A 732 10.24 10.86 -13.33
CA GLY A 732 10.32 11.15 -14.77
C GLY A 732 9.21 10.53 -15.62
N GLY A 733 8.27 9.82 -15.02
CA GLY A 733 7.13 9.15 -15.69
C GLY A 733 5.83 9.90 -15.52
N GLY A 734 5.05 10.46 -15.57
CA GLY A 734 3.78 11.12 -15.31
C GLY A 734 3.22 10.95 -13.88
N TYR A 735 3.89 10.15 -13.05
CA TYR A 735 3.56 9.90 -11.63
C TYR A 735 4.75 10.26 -10.74
N ASP A 736 5.36 11.40 -10.97
CA ASP A 736 6.61 11.76 -10.32
C ASP A 736 6.47 12.01 -8.81
N TYR A 737 5.29 12.47 -8.38
CA TYR A 737 4.88 12.64 -6.98
C TYR A 737 3.44 12.21 -6.79
N LEU A 738 3.08 11.82 -5.56
CA LEU A 738 1.69 11.56 -5.20
C LEU A 738 0.95 12.87 -4.92
N ASP A 739 -0.31 12.94 -5.28
CA ASP A 739 -1.18 14.03 -4.84
C ASP A 739 -1.56 13.84 -3.36
N CYS A 740 -0.72 14.36 -2.45
CA CYS A 740 -0.94 14.25 -1.02
C CYS A 740 -2.25 14.92 -0.56
N ARG A 741 -2.76 15.92 -1.28
CA ARG A 741 -4.04 16.56 -0.97
C ARG A 741 -5.19 15.62 -1.29
N GLU A 742 -5.19 15.00 -2.47
CA GLU A 742 -6.19 14.01 -2.85
C GLU A 742 -6.17 12.80 -1.90
N LEU A 743 -4.97 12.29 -1.57
CA LEU A 743 -4.82 11.21 -0.60
C LEU A 743 -5.38 11.57 0.77
N TYR A 744 -5.17 12.81 1.23
CA TYR A 744 -5.62 13.25 2.54
C TYR A 744 -7.13 13.47 2.58
N GLU A 745 -7.69 14.21 1.60
CA GLU A 745 -9.06 14.68 1.62
C GLU A 745 -10.07 13.63 1.13
N ASN A 746 -9.75 12.87 0.07
CA ASN A 746 -10.75 12.07 -0.66
C ASN A 746 -10.45 10.58 -0.71
N TRP A 747 -9.19 10.18 -0.77
CA TRP A 747 -8.81 8.77 -0.89
C TRP A 747 -9.07 7.99 0.41
N ALA A 748 -9.42 6.71 0.27
CA ALA A 748 -9.53 5.78 1.39
C ALA A 748 -8.89 4.43 1.05
N PRO A 749 -8.25 3.75 2.02
CA PRO A 749 -7.50 2.51 1.77
C PRO A 749 -8.33 1.38 1.15
N ASN A 750 -9.60 1.29 1.52
CA ASN A 750 -10.51 0.25 1.07
C ASN A 750 -11.30 0.59 -0.20
N ARG A 751 -10.97 1.72 -0.86
CA ARG A 751 -11.57 2.14 -2.14
C ARG A 751 -10.59 1.92 -3.28
N PHE A 752 -11.10 1.30 -4.34
CA PHE A 752 -10.38 1.03 -5.57
C PHE A 752 -11.02 1.81 -6.70
N TYR A 753 -10.26 2.75 -7.24
CA TYR A 753 -10.74 3.69 -8.25
C TYR A 753 -10.43 3.16 -9.63
N ASP A 754 -11.43 3.13 -10.47
CA ASP A 754 -11.33 2.81 -11.88
C ASP A 754 -11.92 3.96 -12.70
N TYR A 755 -11.65 3.98 -14.00
CA TYR A 755 -12.07 5.05 -14.91
C TYR A 755 -13.56 5.43 -14.80
N ASN A 756 -14.43 4.48 -14.45
CA ASN A 756 -15.88 4.68 -14.46
C ASN A 756 -16.58 4.38 -13.13
N ARG A 757 -15.88 3.92 -12.11
CA ARG A 757 -16.49 3.58 -10.82
C ARG A 757 -15.45 3.45 -9.71
N THR A 758 -15.93 3.52 -8.49
CA THR A 758 -15.18 3.18 -7.29
C THR A 758 -15.73 1.87 -6.73
N GLU A 759 -14.86 0.88 -6.56
CA GLU A 759 -15.19 -0.33 -5.81
C GLU A 759 -14.78 -0.14 -4.35
N THR A 760 -15.62 -0.58 -3.44
CA THR A 760 -15.35 -0.44 -2.01
C THR A 760 -15.40 -1.81 -1.37
N ILE A 761 -14.25 -2.28 -0.88
CA ILE A 761 -14.20 -3.48 -0.04
C ILE A 761 -14.60 -3.06 1.38
N PRO A 762 -15.48 -3.82 2.05
CA PRO A 762 -15.91 -3.46 3.39
C PRO A 762 -14.75 -3.31 4.38
N ALA A 763 -14.68 -2.18 5.09
CA ALA A 763 -13.63 -1.93 6.08
C ALA A 763 -13.66 -2.90 7.27
N TYR A 764 -14.82 -3.51 7.53
CA TYR A 764 -14.99 -4.55 8.55
C TYR A 764 -14.49 -5.94 8.10
N SER A 765 -14.08 -6.10 6.85
CA SER A 765 -13.61 -7.39 6.36
C SER A 765 -12.13 -7.61 6.68
N PRO A 766 -11.76 -8.73 7.29
CA PRO A 766 -10.37 -9.08 7.54
C PRO A 766 -9.56 -9.33 6.26
N GLN A 767 -10.23 -9.41 5.09
CA GLN A 767 -9.55 -9.51 3.80
C GLN A 767 -8.97 -8.16 3.33
N MET A 768 -9.44 -7.03 3.86
CA MET A 768 -8.90 -5.71 3.52
C MET A 768 -7.73 -5.37 4.44
N LEU A 769 -6.52 -5.75 4.06
CA LEU A 769 -5.34 -5.61 4.91
C LEU A 769 -4.85 -4.17 5.06
N GLY A 770 -5.06 -3.32 4.06
CA GLY A 770 -4.57 -1.94 4.09
C GLY A 770 -4.04 -1.47 2.74
N ALA A 771 -3.02 -0.63 2.76
CA ALA A 771 -2.44 -0.09 1.54
C ALA A 771 -0.92 0.13 1.66
N ALA A 772 -0.27 0.23 0.49
CA ALA A 772 1.13 0.63 0.39
C ALA A 772 1.33 1.49 -0.87
N TYR A 773 2.24 2.46 -0.80
CA TYR A 773 2.70 3.19 -1.98
C TYR A 773 4.05 2.66 -2.43
N MET A 774 4.39 2.87 -3.70
CA MET A 774 5.57 2.29 -4.33
C MET A 774 6.34 3.31 -5.14
N ILE A 775 7.67 3.30 -5.02
CA ILE A 775 8.56 4.00 -5.94
C ILE A 775 9.08 2.99 -6.96
N TRP A 776 8.72 3.23 -8.23
CA TRP A 776 9.19 2.49 -9.37
C TRP A 776 10.21 3.30 -10.16
N ASN A 777 11.31 2.69 -10.51
CA ASN A 777 12.41 3.34 -11.23
C ASN A 777 12.38 3.04 -12.74
N ASP A 778 11.17 2.90 -13.32
CA ASP A 778 10.93 2.55 -14.74
C ASP A 778 11.67 3.44 -15.71
N MET A 779 11.77 4.73 -15.40
CA MET A 779 12.29 5.76 -16.27
C MET A 779 13.74 6.15 -15.97
N CYS A 780 14.40 5.51 -14.99
CA CYS A 780 15.74 5.91 -14.56
C CYS A 780 16.77 5.85 -15.71
N GLY A 781 16.68 4.88 -16.61
CA GLY A 781 17.55 4.76 -17.78
C GLY A 781 17.27 5.79 -18.89
N SER A 782 16.07 6.38 -18.92
CA SER A 782 15.68 7.39 -19.91
C SER A 782 15.77 8.82 -19.39
N LEU A 783 15.93 8.99 -18.08
CA LEU A 783 16.22 10.30 -17.49
C LEU A 783 17.61 10.72 -17.89
N ASP A 784 17.68 11.81 -18.65
CA ASP A 784 18.96 12.39 -19.09
C ASP A 784 19.96 12.63 -17.97
N ILE A 785 19.53 12.71 -16.72
CA ILE A 785 20.30 13.08 -15.53
C ILE A 785 20.36 12.01 -14.46
N GLY A 786 19.67 10.90 -14.69
CA GLY A 786 19.56 9.86 -13.66
C GLY A 786 18.71 10.31 -12.47
N ILE A 787 18.70 9.49 -11.44
CA ILE A 787 18.01 9.76 -10.18
C ILE A 787 18.92 9.36 -9.00
N SER A 788 19.01 10.22 -7.97
CA SER A 788 19.81 9.94 -6.79
C SER A 788 19.04 9.21 -5.71
N GLU A 789 19.75 8.64 -4.74
CA GLU A 789 19.15 8.12 -3.51
C GLU A 789 18.42 9.20 -2.72
N TYR A 790 18.93 10.44 -2.78
CA TYR A 790 18.26 11.58 -2.20
C TYR A 790 16.92 11.89 -2.86
N ASP A 791 16.86 11.88 -4.18
CA ASP A 791 15.60 12.09 -4.93
C ASP A 791 14.54 11.03 -4.59
N LEU A 792 14.98 9.78 -4.40
CA LEU A 792 14.12 8.70 -3.94
C LEU A 792 13.63 8.94 -2.51
N TYR A 793 14.51 9.42 -1.63
CA TYR A 793 14.18 9.68 -0.24
C TYR A 793 13.18 10.83 -0.08
N VAL A 794 13.29 11.90 -0.84
CA VAL A 794 12.32 13.00 -0.84
C VAL A 794 10.94 12.52 -1.26
N ARG A 795 10.87 11.73 -2.32
CA ARG A 795 9.62 11.14 -2.81
C ARG A 795 9.01 10.15 -1.81
N PHE A 796 9.86 9.42 -1.08
CA PHE A 796 9.44 8.56 0.01
C PHE A 796 8.82 9.35 1.16
N LEU A 797 9.44 10.47 1.57
CA LEU A 797 9.00 11.24 2.73
C LEU A 797 7.66 11.93 2.53
N GLU A 798 7.41 12.47 1.35
CA GLU A 798 6.28 13.35 1.08
C GLU A 798 4.92 12.71 1.43
N PRO A 799 4.56 11.50 0.95
CA PRO A 799 3.28 10.87 1.26
C PRO A 799 3.27 10.12 2.58
N LEU A 800 4.43 9.85 3.18
CA LEU A 800 4.57 8.94 4.33
C LEU A 800 3.64 9.29 5.49
N GLY A 801 3.65 10.54 5.92
CA GLY A 801 2.85 10.97 7.06
C GLY A 801 1.36 11.03 6.76
N VAL A 802 0.99 11.35 5.52
CA VAL A 802 -0.41 11.32 5.07
C VAL A 802 -0.95 9.89 5.12
N LEU A 803 -0.23 8.94 4.53
CA LEU A 803 -0.64 7.54 4.55
C LEU A 803 -0.60 6.93 5.95
N SER A 804 0.39 7.30 6.77
CA SER A 804 0.44 6.92 8.18
C SER A 804 -0.86 7.28 8.91
N VAL A 805 -1.35 8.52 8.77
CA VAL A 805 -2.61 8.97 9.38
C VAL A 805 -3.80 8.22 8.83
N LYS A 806 -3.89 8.04 7.51
CA LYS A 806 -5.01 7.34 6.85
C LYS A 806 -5.11 5.87 7.23
N LEU A 807 -3.97 5.21 7.44
CA LEU A 807 -3.91 3.78 7.71
C LEU A 807 -3.92 3.44 9.20
N TRP A 808 -3.46 4.36 10.06
CA TRP A 808 -3.52 4.19 11.50
C TRP A 808 -4.86 4.64 12.09
N GLY A 809 -5.41 5.77 11.63
CA GLY A 809 -6.61 6.32 12.24
C GLY A 809 -7.32 7.39 11.43
N ALA A 810 -7.85 7.05 10.24
CA ALA A 810 -8.46 7.99 9.29
C ALA A 810 -9.56 8.91 9.89
N ASP A 811 -10.38 8.39 10.81
CA ASP A 811 -11.47 9.15 11.43
C ASP A 811 -11.02 10.22 12.44
N ARG A 812 -9.71 10.33 12.66
CA ARG A 812 -9.12 11.19 13.68
C ARG A 812 -8.41 12.39 13.09
N ILE A 813 -8.57 12.62 11.80
CA ILE A 813 -8.00 13.77 11.10
C ILE A 813 -8.80 15.01 11.51
N ALA A 814 -8.36 15.66 12.58
CA ALA A 814 -9.02 16.86 13.12
C ALA A 814 -8.55 18.18 12.47
N SER A 815 -7.72 18.13 11.42
CA SER A 815 -7.01 19.31 10.89
C SER A 815 -6.78 19.15 9.38
N ASP A 816 -6.54 20.28 8.71
CA ASP A 816 -6.22 20.29 7.29
C ASP A 816 -4.81 19.78 6.97
N LEU A 817 -4.56 19.54 5.70
CA LEU A 817 -3.26 19.05 5.21
C LEU A 817 -2.11 20.01 5.55
N GLU A 818 -2.30 21.33 5.49
CA GLU A 818 -1.25 22.30 5.79
C GLU A 818 -0.79 22.19 7.25
N TRP A 819 -1.74 21.99 8.17
CA TRP A 819 -1.40 21.72 9.57
C TRP A 819 -0.65 20.40 9.71
N GLN A 820 -1.09 19.34 9.02
CA GLN A 820 -0.46 18.02 9.05
C GLN A 820 0.98 18.08 8.53
N THR A 821 1.20 18.73 7.39
CA THR A 821 2.54 18.91 6.79
C THR A 821 3.46 19.69 7.73
N GLY A 822 2.98 20.80 8.29
CA GLY A 822 3.76 21.58 9.26
C GLY A 822 4.12 20.80 10.54
N ARG A 823 3.30 19.81 10.93
CA ARG A 823 3.64 18.90 12.04
C ARG A 823 4.68 17.86 11.65
N MET A 824 4.60 17.32 10.44
CA MET A 824 5.62 16.39 9.92
C MET A 824 6.99 17.06 9.84
N GLU A 825 7.07 18.28 9.35
CA GLU A 825 8.30 19.08 9.33
C GLU A 825 8.88 19.25 10.75
N GLN A 826 8.03 19.46 11.74
CA GLN A 826 8.45 19.62 13.15
C GLN A 826 8.86 18.30 13.81
N LEU A 827 8.20 17.19 13.49
CA LEU A 827 8.56 15.86 13.99
C LEU A 827 9.83 15.32 13.34
N GLY A 828 10.09 15.76 12.12
CA GLY A 828 11.24 15.35 11.33
C GLY A 828 11.16 13.91 10.83
N ALA A 829 12.27 13.47 10.29
CA ALA A 829 12.54 12.09 9.84
C ALA A 829 13.95 11.72 10.30
N GLU A 830 14.34 10.44 10.16
CA GLU A 830 15.76 10.10 10.31
C GLU A 830 16.54 10.75 9.17
N GLU A 831 17.64 11.42 9.53
CA GLU A 831 18.44 12.14 8.54
C GLU A 831 19.17 11.13 7.66
N LEU A 832 18.95 11.23 6.34
CA LEU A 832 19.95 10.71 5.44
C LEU A 832 21.27 11.39 5.78
N ALA A 833 22.38 10.65 5.64
CA ALA A 833 23.71 11.26 5.72
C ALA A 833 23.95 12.32 4.61
N VAL A 834 22.88 12.83 4.02
CA VAL A 834 22.82 13.79 2.90
C VAL A 834 21.78 14.85 3.26
N GLU A 835 22.22 16.10 3.41
CA GLU A 835 21.33 17.21 3.73
C GLU A 835 20.75 17.84 2.45
N PRO A 836 19.41 17.92 2.31
CA PRO A 836 18.71 18.54 1.17
C PRO A 836 18.73 20.08 1.22
N TYR A 837 18.72 20.62 2.43
CA TYR A 837 18.72 22.06 2.67
C TYR A 837 20.03 22.41 3.36
N TYR A 838 20.90 23.10 2.67
CA TYR A 838 22.19 23.43 3.22
C TYR A 838 22.65 24.81 2.75
N THR A 839 23.50 25.41 3.54
CA THR A 839 24.29 26.57 3.16
C THR A 839 25.74 26.27 3.41
N VAL A 840 26.57 26.31 2.36
CA VAL A 840 28.02 26.19 2.47
C VAL A 840 28.63 27.54 2.16
N ASN A 841 29.32 28.08 3.11
CA ASN A 841 30.12 29.30 2.96
C ASN A 841 31.58 28.90 2.82
N MET A 842 32.27 29.46 1.82
CA MET A 842 33.66 29.18 1.59
C MET A 842 34.39 30.44 1.11
N LYS A 843 35.62 30.57 1.50
CA LYS A 843 36.54 31.58 0.95
C LYS A 843 37.60 30.86 0.12
N VAL A 844 37.67 31.15 -1.14
CA VAL A 844 38.49 30.42 -2.10
C VAL A 844 39.38 31.38 -2.88
N ARG A 845 40.63 30.96 -3.14
CA ARG A 845 41.57 31.64 -4.00
C ARG A 845 42.24 30.63 -4.92
N LEU A 846 42.03 30.77 -6.24
CA LEU A 846 42.76 29.99 -7.22
C LEU A 846 44.18 30.50 -7.40
N GLU A 847 45.12 29.60 -7.64
CA GLU A 847 46.47 30.01 -8.06
C GLU A 847 46.45 30.75 -9.39
N GLU A 848 47.35 31.76 -9.55
CA GLU A 848 47.46 32.53 -10.79
C GLU A 848 47.88 31.66 -11.99
N ASN A 849 48.72 30.66 -11.75
CA ASN A 849 49.22 29.73 -12.74
C ASN A 849 49.12 28.27 -12.21
N PRO A 850 47.97 27.62 -12.32
CA PRO A 850 47.83 26.25 -11.89
C PRO A 850 48.81 25.37 -12.70
N ALA A 851 49.42 24.40 -12.00
CA ALA A 851 50.52 23.57 -12.54
C ALA A 851 50.09 22.77 -13.82
N GLU A 852 48.81 22.49 -13.99
CA GLU A 852 48.23 21.91 -15.18
C GLU A 852 46.93 22.61 -15.53
N SER A 853 46.93 23.40 -16.62
CA SER A 853 45.81 24.25 -17.03
C SER A 853 44.54 23.52 -17.49
N ASN A 854 44.56 22.20 -17.59
CA ASN A 854 43.43 21.37 -18.07
C ASN A 854 42.90 20.37 -17.03
N LYS A 855 43.36 20.44 -15.78
CA LYS A 855 42.79 19.63 -14.73
C LYS A 855 41.57 20.31 -14.11
N PRO A 856 40.53 19.54 -13.78
CA PRO A 856 39.43 20.08 -12.98
C PRO A 856 39.97 20.59 -11.64
N GLN A 857 39.49 21.74 -11.21
CA GLN A 857 39.80 22.29 -9.88
C GLN A 857 38.62 21.98 -8.97
N ILE A 858 38.73 20.89 -8.22
CA ILE A 858 37.64 20.38 -7.37
C ILE A 858 37.84 20.91 -5.95
N ILE A 859 36.89 21.74 -5.51
CA ILE A 859 36.89 22.31 -4.15
C ILE A 859 36.51 21.24 -3.13
N ALA A 860 35.51 20.45 -3.45
CA ALA A 860 35.01 19.42 -2.56
C ALA A 860 34.46 18.25 -3.38
N GLU A 861 34.60 17.04 -2.87
CA GLU A 861 34.04 15.83 -3.48
C GLU A 861 33.62 14.78 -2.45
N GLY A 862 32.74 13.91 -2.87
CA GLY A 862 32.33 12.71 -2.15
C GLY A 862 32.14 11.54 -3.11
N ASP A 863 32.25 10.33 -2.58
CA ASP A 863 31.94 9.13 -3.34
C ASP A 863 30.47 8.76 -3.09
N CYS A 864 29.77 8.36 -4.14
CA CYS A 864 28.42 7.80 -4.07
C CYS A 864 28.37 6.46 -4.80
N ALA A 865 27.28 5.76 -4.69
CA ALA A 865 27.11 4.44 -5.32
C ALA A 865 27.32 4.45 -6.84
N TYR A 866 27.17 5.60 -7.48
CA TYR A 866 27.23 5.76 -8.95
C TYR A 866 28.30 6.73 -9.42
N GLY A 867 29.38 6.88 -8.69
CA GLY A 867 30.48 7.74 -9.08
C GLY A 867 30.85 8.75 -8.01
N LYS A 868 31.00 10.00 -8.38
CA LYS A 868 31.43 11.06 -7.47
C LYS A 868 30.49 12.23 -7.51
N TRP A 869 30.27 12.84 -6.35
CA TRP A 869 29.81 14.21 -6.24
C TRP A 869 31.03 15.11 -6.20
N ALA A 870 31.04 16.14 -6.98
CA ALA A 870 32.14 17.08 -7.00
C ALA A 870 31.64 18.51 -7.17
N PHE A 871 32.21 19.42 -6.38
CA PHE A 871 32.01 20.86 -6.55
C PHE A 871 33.29 21.47 -7.13
N TYR A 872 33.16 22.06 -8.31
CA TYR A 872 34.27 22.59 -9.10
C TYR A 872 34.44 24.08 -8.88
N ALA A 873 35.65 24.53 -8.55
CA ALA A 873 36.07 25.90 -8.77
C ALA A 873 36.27 26.20 -10.24
N VAL A 874 36.75 25.17 -11.01
CA VAL A 874 36.95 25.22 -12.45
C VAL A 874 36.55 23.88 -13.04
N GLU A 875 35.41 23.90 -13.68
CA GLU A 875 34.96 22.73 -14.44
C GLU A 875 35.76 22.65 -15.77
N PRO A 876 36.26 21.45 -16.16
CA PRO A 876 37.29 21.33 -17.20
C PRO A 876 36.87 21.77 -18.63
N GLU A 877 35.59 21.62 -18.98
CA GLU A 877 35.10 21.95 -20.32
C GLU A 877 34.76 23.43 -20.48
N THR A 878 34.21 24.04 -19.45
CA THR A 878 33.70 25.40 -19.50
C THR A 878 34.58 26.42 -18.82
N GLY A 879 35.40 25.98 -17.84
CA GLY A 879 36.23 26.89 -17.04
C GLY A 879 35.43 27.65 -15.98
N LYS A 880 34.18 27.30 -15.75
CA LYS A 880 33.26 27.93 -14.81
C LYS A 880 33.14 27.15 -13.52
N VAL A 881 32.51 27.73 -12.51
CA VAL A 881 32.07 27.05 -11.28
C VAL A 881 30.91 26.13 -11.63
N GLY A 882 30.89 24.96 -11.03
CA GLY A 882 29.83 24.01 -11.25
C GLY A 882 29.88 22.86 -10.26
N PHE A 883 28.98 21.92 -10.43
CA PHE A 883 29.03 20.69 -9.67
C PHE A 883 28.61 19.47 -10.52
N THR A 884 29.11 18.32 -10.13
CA THR A 884 28.69 17.03 -10.69
C THR A 884 27.97 16.25 -9.64
N ARG A 885 26.86 15.67 -10.04
CA ARG A 885 26.05 14.79 -9.25
C ARG A 885 25.68 13.59 -10.10
N GLU A 886 26.05 12.39 -9.66
CA GLU A 886 25.69 11.12 -10.28
C GLU A 886 25.84 11.09 -11.82
N GLY A 887 27.02 11.51 -12.30
CA GLY A 887 27.34 11.49 -13.72
C GLY A 887 26.93 12.72 -14.53
N ARG A 888 26.17 13.66 -13.93
CA ARG A 888 25.79 14.90 -14.56
C ARG A 888 26.48 16.10 -13.97
N THR A 889 26.85 17.05 -14.87
CA THR A 889 27.51 18.28 -14.49
C THR A 889 26.61 19.47 -14.72
N TYR A 890 26.45 20.28 -13.70
CA TYR A 890 25.70 21.53 -13.67
C TYR A 890 26.65 22.69 -13.58
N ILE A 891 26.49 23.70 -14.45
CA ILE A 891 27.44 24.78 -14.64
C ILE A 891 26.78 26.12 -14.34
N PHE A 892 27.29 26.83 -13.35
CA PHE A 892 26.88 28.19 -13.08
C PHE A 892 27.49 29.17 -14.11
N ASP A 893 26.76 30.22 -14.42
CA ASP A 893 27.28 31.29 -15.30
C ASP A 893 28.26 32.20 -14.56
N TYR A 894 29.22 31.57 -13.87
CA TYR A 894 30.22 32.28 -13.07
C TYR A 894 31.62 31.67 -13.25
N THR A 895 32.62 32.56 -13.48
CA THR A 895 34.03 32.19 -13.57
C THR A 895 34.78 32.77 -12.37
N LEU A 896 35.43 31.91 -11.60
CA LEU A 896 36.20 32.30 -10.44
C LEU A 896 37.47 33.07 -10.87
N PRO A 897 37.73 34.28 -10.37
CA PRO A 897 38.98 35.02 -10.71
C PRO A 897 40.20 34.31 -10.11
N LYS A 898 41.34 34.40 -10.81
CA LYS A 898 42.59 33.80 -10.38
C LYS A 898 43.41 34.78 -9.52
N GLY A 899 44.06 34.28 -8.49
CA GLY A 899 44.92 35.02 -7.61
C GLY A 899 44.21 35.97 -6.60
N GLU A 900 42.89 36.02 -6.66
CA GLU A 900 42.05 36.84 -5.80
C GLU A 900 41.26 35.99 -4.82
N TRP A 901 41.08 36.47 -3.59
CA TRP A 901 40.16 35.82 -2.66
C TRP A 901 38.72 36.16 -3.02
N VAL A 902 37.89 35.14 -3.13
CA VAL A 902 36.45 35.23 -3.37
C VAL A 902 35.70 34.50 -2.29
N TYR A 903 34.69 35.12 -1.74
CA TYR A 903 33.71 34.43 -0.90
C TYR A 903 32.62 33.82 -1.80
N LEU A 904 32.42 32.52 -1.64
CA LEU A 904 31.32 31.80 -2.27
C LEU A 904 30.36 31.31 -1.18
N LYS A 905 29.08 31.48 -1.45
CA LYS A 905 28.03 30.80 -0.69
C LYS A 905 27.24 29.93 -1.69
N VAL A 906 27.05 28.70 -1.33
CA VAL A 906 26.22 27.77 -2.08
C VAL A 906 25.03 27.43 -1.18
N GLU A 907 23.82 27.70 -1.65
CA GLU A 907 22.57 27.33 -1.00
C GLU A 907 21.88 26.26 -1.86
N GLY A 908 21.68 25.09 -1.27
CA GLY A 908 20.88 24.01 -1.83
C GLY A 908 19.51 24.02 -1.19
N GLU A 909 18.50 23.93 -2.02
CA GLU A 909 17.10 23.70 -1.70
C GLU A 909 16.60 22.63 -2.65
N ALA A 910 15.56 21.87 -2.31
CA ALA A 910 15.01 20.89 -3.23
C ALA A 910 14.74 21.52 -4.61
N GLY A 911 15.30 20.93 -5.66
CA GLY A 911 15.17 21.41 -7.03
C GLY A 911 16.00 22.65 -7.40
N VAL A 912 16.77 23.23 -6.48
CA VAL A 912 17.56 24.46 -6.78
C VAL A 912 18.91 24.45 -6.08
N THR A 913 19.95 24.86 -6.80
CA THR A 913 21.24 25.23 -6.20
C THR A 913 21.58 26.67 -6.60
N LYS A 914 21.71 27.54 -5.61
CA LYS A 914 22.05 28.94 -5.81
C LYS A 914 23.52 29.21 -5.48
N LEU A 915 24.19 29.92 -6.34
CA LEU A 915 25.57 30.37 -6.13
C LEU A 915 25.59 31.87 -5.85
N TYR A 916 26.22 32.24 -4.77
CA TYR A 916 26.50 33.65 -4.44
C TYR A 916 28.00 33.89 -4.43
N ALA A 917 28.43 35.00 -4.95
CA ALA A 917 29.81 35.45 -4.88
C ALA A 917 29.90 36.86 -4.31
N GLY A 918 30.89 37.09 -3.46
CA GLY A 918 31.12 38.38 -2.79
C GLY A 918 32.57 38.74 -2.67
N GLY A 919 32.82 40.00 -2.29
CA GLY A 919 34.14 40.52 -2.00
C GLY A 919 34.64 40.12 -0.60
N GLU A 920 35.49 40.97 0.01
CA GLU A 920 36.26 40.62 1.24
C GLU A 920 35.42 40.40 2.53
N SER A 921 34.10 40.61 2.53
CA SER A 921 33.29 40.53 3.76
C SER A 921 31.97 39.78 3.57
N PHE A 922 32.01 38.48 3.70
CA PHE A 922 30.90 37.60 3.55
C PHE A 922 29.80 37.73 4.62
N PHE A 923 30.15 38.16 5.81
CA PHE A 923 29.23 38.26 6.95
C PHE A 923 28.39 39.55 7.02
N LEU A 924 28.49 40.44 6.00
CA LEU A 924 27.83 41.73 6.01
C LEU A 924 26.65 41.85 5.02
N GLY A 925 26.21 40.74 4.37
CA GLY A 925 25.11 40.78 3.39
C GLY A 925 25.45 41.50 2.10
N GLU A 926 26.72 41.53 1.72
CA GLU A 926 27.23 42.13 0.47
C GLU A 926 27.37 41.08 -0.66
N GLU A 927 27.16 39.80 -0.36
CA GLU A 927 27.15 38.73 -1.36
C GLU A 927 25.94 38.90 -2.29
N LYS A 928 26.17 38.67 -3.57
CA LYS A 928 25.13 38.73 -4.58
C LYS A 928 24.99 37.35 -5.19
N GLU A 929 23.76 36.95 -5.37
CA GLU A 929 23.43 35.79 -6.22
C GLU A 929 23.99 36.05 -7.61
N VAL A 930 24.83 35.15 -8.09
CA VAL A 930 25.47 35.22 -9.41
C VAL A 930 24.82 34.28 -10.39
N ASP A 931 24.25 33.16 -9.90
CA ASP A 931 23.49 32.23 -10.71
C ASP A 931 22.66 31.31 -9.83
N SER A 932 21.63 30.70 -10.43
CA SER A 932 20.76 29.69 -9.83
C SER A 932 20.50 28.60 -10.87
N LEU A 933 20.67 27.36 -10.46
CA LEU A 933 20.41 26.16 -11.27
C LEU A 933 19.19 25.44 -10.73
N GLY A 934 18.29 25.06 -11.64
CA GLY A 934 16.99 24.49 -11.31
C GLY A 934 15.90 25.54 -11.14
N SER A 935 14.64 25.11 -11.21
CA SER A 935 13.47 25.99 -11.14
C SER A 935 12.72 25.91 -9.79
N GLY A 936 13.07 24.95 -8.94
CA GLY A 936 12.28 24.59 -7.76
C GLY A 936 11.04 23.75 -8.08
N GLU A 937 10.89 23.35 -9.33
CA GLU A 937 9.84 22.44 -9.72
C GLU A 937 10.23 20.98 -9.35
N PRO A 938 9.27 20.12 -9.04
CA PRO A 938 9.53 18.75 -8.61
C PRO A 938 10.44 17.93 -9.54
N PHE A 939 10.38 18.19 -10.85
CA PHE A 939 11.17 17.48 -11.85
C PHE A 939 12.65 17.88 -11.95
N GLU A 940 13.08 18.90 -11.22
CA GLU A 940 14.42 19.47 -11.25
C GLU A 940 15.21 19.29 -9.96
N GLU A 941 14.79 18.43 -9.07
CA GLU A 941 15.45 18.14 -7.79
C GLU A 941 16.91 17.72 -7.95
N HIS A 942 17.24 17.07 -9.06
CA HIS A 942 18.60 16.73 -9.41
C HIS A 942 19.52 17.95 -9.66
N ALA A 943 18.96 19.15 -9.84
CA ALA A 943 19.74 20.38 -9.82
C ALA A 943 20.18 20.81 -8.41
N THR A 944 19.73 20.12 -7.38
CA THR A 944 20.22 20.33 -6.01
C THR A 944 21.58 19.65 -5.83
N PHE A 945 22.60 20.39 -5.47
CA PHE A 945 23.86 19.79 -5.06
C PHE A 945 23.72 19.17 -3.67
N VAL A 946 24.17 17.94 -3.50
CA VAL A 946 23.97 17.13 -2.30
C VAL A 946 25.27 16.85 -1.58
N PHE A 947 25.20 16.82 -0.27
CA PHE A 947 26.29 16.48 0.65
C PHE A 947 26.03 15.10 1.29
N PRO A 948 27.05 14.34 1.72
CA PRO A 948 28.24 14.82 2.41
C PRO A 948 29.46 15.03 1.49
N LEU A 949 30.23 16.04 1.81
CA LEU A 949 31.56 16.24 1.24
C LEU A 949 32.57 15.46 2.07
N GLN A 950 33.13 14.43 1.49
CA GLN A 950 34.08 13.55 2.19
C GLN A 950 35.51 14.09 2.14
N ARG A 951 35.87 14.78 1.05
CA ARG A 951 37.19 15.36 0.80
C ARG A 951 37.03 16.82 0.39
N VAL A 952 37.82 17.70 0.99
CA VAL A 952 37.72 19.16 0.76
C VAL A 952 39.12 19.72 0.52
N GLY A 953 39.24 20.70 -0.39
CA GLY A 953 40.46 21.40 -0.68
C GLY A 953 41.59 20.50 -1.13
N GLU A 954 42.73 20.51 -0.50
CA GLU A 954 43.91 19.67 -0.84
C GLU A 954 43.58 18.16 -0.79
N GLN A 955 42.63 17.72 0.00
CA GLN A 955 42.24 16.33 0.14
C GLN A 955 41.62 15.75 -1.15
N THR A 956 41.10 16.60 -2.04
CA THR A 956 40.57 16.15 -3.34
C THR A 956 41.70 15.72 -4.29
N GLY A 957 42.93 16.19 -4.04
CA GLY A 957 44.08 15.96 -4.92
C GLY A 957 43.99 16.68 -6.28
N SER A 958 42.98 17.53 -6.43
CA SER A 958 42.67 18.22 -7.69
C SER A 958 42.43 19.73 -7.52
N PHE A 959 42.78 20.28 -6.39
CA PHE A 959 42.62 21.72 -6.15
C PHE A 959 43.98 22.43 -5.96
N ASP A 960 44.29 23.33 -6.88
CA ASP A 960 45.48 24.23 -6.83
C ASP A 960 45.01 25.62 -6.37
N GLY A 961 44.99 25.85 -5.05
CA GLY A 961 44.55 27.10 -4.49
C GLY A 961 44.49 27.05 -2.97
N GLU A 962 43.99 28.09 -2.37
CA GLU A 962 43.77 28.20 -0.91
C GLU A 962 42.28 28.22 -0.64
N LEU A 963 41.84 27.46 0.37
CA LEU A 963 40.43 27.33 0.74
C LEU A 963 40.28 27.57 2.26
N GLU A 964 39.40 28.49 2.62
CA GLU A 964 38.84 28.59 3.99
C GLU A 964 37.35 28.19 3.88
N LEU A 965 36.98 27.12 4.57
CA LEU A 965 35.61 26.61 4.55
C LEU A 965 34.90 26.96 5.84
N TYR A 966 33.75 27.63 5.74
CA TYR A 966 32.88 27.94 6.86
C TYR A 966 31.55 27.27 6.62
N MET A 967 31.13 26.40 7.53
CA MET A 967 29.81 25.80 7.48
C MET A 967 28.88 26.55 8.41
N GLY A 968 27.79 27.07 7.86
CA GLY A 968 26.71 27.69 8.62
C GLY A 968 25.44 26.93 8.36
N GLY A 969 24.83 26.28 9.37
CA GLY A 969 23.55 25.62 9.24
C GLY A 969 22.48 26.37 10.01
N ASN A 970 21.30 26.52 9.42
CA ASN A 970 20.08 26.70 10.18
C ASN A 970 19.39 25.33 10.20
N GLY A 971 19.58 24.62 11.30
CA GLY A 971 18.91 23.35 11.57
C GLY A 971 19.83 22.12 11.45
N GLY A 972 20.28 21.68 12.54
CA GLY A 972 20.41 20.36 13.09
C GLY A 972 21.30 19.33 12.42
N GLY A 973 22.38 19.59 11.85
CA GLY A 973 23.36 18.58 11.42
C GLY A 973 24.68 19.21 11.09
N ALA A 974 25.49 19.47 12.10
CA ALA A 974 26.83 19.98 11.87
C ALA A 974 27.71 18.84 11.32
N LEU A 975 27.93 18.82 10.01
CA LEU A 975 29.15 18.22 9.48
C LEU A 975 30.31 19.01 10.09
N HIS A 976 30.92 18.46 11.13
CA HIS A 976 32.16 19.01 11.69
C HIS A 976 33.28 18.73 10.69
N ALA A 977 33.48 19.68 9.77
CA ALA A 977 34.81 19.84 9.23
C ALA A 977 35.57 20.59 10.32
N ASP A 978 36.51 19.98 11.00
CA ASP A 978 37.49 20.69 11.80
C ASP A 978 38.10 21.80 10.94
N PRO A 979 38.23 23.03 11.45
CA PRO A 979 38.92 24.06 10.72
C PRO A 979 40.32 23.57 10.38
N LEU A 980 40.60 23.49 9.08
CA LEU A 980 41.95 23.15 8.59
C LEU A 980 42.98 24.02 9.24
N GLN A 981 43.82 23.45 10.14
CA GLN A 981 45.07 24.05 10.60
C GLN A 981 46.15 23.96 9.53
#